data_b591c4523251313c6747824fdea4ddc1
#
_entry.id   b591c4523251313c6747824fdea4ddc1
#
_cell.length_a   1.000
_cell.length_b   1.000
_cell.length_c   1.000
_cell.angle_alpha   90.00
_cell.angle_beta   90.00
_cell.angle_gamma   90.00
#
_symmetry.space_group_name_H-M   'P 1'
#
loop_
_entity.id
_entity.type
_entity.pdbx_description
1 polymer ?
#
loop_
_entity_poly.entity_id
_entity_poly.type
_entity_poly.pdbx_seq_one_letter_code
_entity_poly.pdbx_strand_id
1 'polypeptide(L)'
;MTVRRLADGSWESIATREATEDMNLPKMLHQRVASHPGQVAIERRSNVGAWRPVTMETFLGEADSIARGLIGIGLEAGDHLAILAPTSYEWALIDVAALSCGAITVPIYETDSASQIAHILADADVRIVITATTQQAELVESVRTEGVRHILSLDRGAERVLSGAAQGVSVEQVRERTDAVKLGDEATVIYTSGTTGMPKGVVLTHGNFIEPMLQAYDFLPLLINDPKSRSLLFLPVAHVLARFVMYCLLAGQGVTAFSPDTRNLVNDIATFKPTMLLVVPRVMEKVYNAAAAKAGGGMKGRMFAWAAKQARALSKASAYVDSPLPESAVAGPGPDTTPIPDASAMPSPGPSTALKLRGRVADALVLSKVRAILGPNLHTIISGGAPLALDLANFYRGLGITLLQGYGLSETTGPISVETPQDFPPDSVGFPWPGNRMKIAPDGELLVQGISVSKGYHNLPEATAEAYVDGWFKTGDLASIDDRGHLRITGRKKELIVTAGGKNVSPEILEESLSTHPLIANIIVVGDNRPYIGALIALDTEMLPEWLSTHGLPVVDAAQAANLPEVRDSLEKAIARANKAVSRAESIRRYRIVNAAFTVENGYMTPSLKLKRRRVLADYADEVDALYASGEASKNQE
;
A
#
# COMPACT_ATOMS: atom_id res chain seq x y z
N MET A 1 21.34 -9.84 -2.48
CA MET A 1 21.22 -8.58 -1.67
C MET A 1 22.22 -8.67 -0.54
N THR A 2 23.04 -7.66 -0.32
CA THR A 2 24.02 -7.63 0.78
C THR A 2 23.56 -6.62 1.82
N VAL A 3 23.19 -7.14 2.99
CA VAL A 3 22.75 -6.33 4.13
C VAL A 3 23.85 -6.36 5.19
N ARG A 4 24.18 -5.22 5.79
CA ARG A 4 25.21 -5.13 6.83
C ARG A 4 24.84 -4.12 7.91
N ARG A 5 25.35 -4.36 9.12
CA ARG A 5 25.27 -3.41 10.22
C ARG A 5 26.53 -2.57 10.26
N LEU A 6 26.38 -1.26 10.35
CA LEU A 6 27.48 -0.30 10.43
C LEU A 6 27.86 0.04 11.87
N ALA A 7 29.01 0.67 12.06
CA ALA A 7 29.54 1.03 13.39
C ALA A 7 28.62 2.01 14.16
N ASP A 8 27.87 2.87 13.45
CA ASP A 8 26.87 3.78 14.03
C ASP A 8 25.55 3.10 14.42
N GLY A 9 25.49 1.77 14.29
CA GLY A 9 24.32 0.95 14.60
C GLY A 9 23.28 0.91 13.49
N SER A 10 23.46 1.64 12.39
CA SER A 10 22.56 1.59 11.24
C SER A 10 22.72 0.31 10.44
N TRP A 11 21.65 -0.09 9.77
CA TRP A 11 21.62 -1.18 8.81
C TRP A 11 21.57 -0.61 7.39
N GLU A 12 22.37 -1.18 6.50
CA GLU A 12 22.49 -0.78 5.11
C GLU A 12 22.29 -1.98 4.18
N SER A 13 21.60 -1.77 3.08
CA SER A 13 21.58 -2.68 1.95
C SER A 13 22.32 -2.03 0.79
N ILE A 14 23.35 -2.72 0.29
CA ILE A 14 24.25 -2.17 -0.73
C ILE A 14 23.53 -2.17 -2.09
N ALA A 15 23.58 -1.01 -2.79
CA ALA A 15 23.13 -0.91 -4.17
C ALA A 15 24.01 -1.77 -5.09
N THR A 16 23.39 -2.46 -6.04
CA THR A 16 24.08 -3.33 -7.03
C THR A 16 24.16 -2.68 -8.40
N ARG A 17 23.34 -1.66 -8.65
CA ARG A 17 23.27 -0.92 -9.91
C ARG A 17 23.26 0.57 -9.66
N GLU A 18 23.88 1.31 -10.54
CA GLU A 18 23.94 2.77 -10.49
C GLU A 18 23.13 3.36 -11.66
N ALA A 19 22.45 4.47 -11.39
CA ALA A 19 21.81 5.28 -12.42
C ALA A 19 22.79 6.30 -12.97
N THR A 20 22.67 6.66 -14.26
CA THR A 20 23.41 7.73 -14.87
C THR A 20 22.60 9.03 -14.87
N GLU A 21 23.27 10.17 -14.88
CA GLU A 21 22.64 11.49 -14.74
C GLU A 21 21.62 11.79 -15.85
N ASP A 22 21.77 11.19 -17.00
CA ASP A 22 20.91 11.36 -18.17
C ASP A 22 19.68 10.44 -18.19
N MET A 23 19.54 9.55 -17.21
CA MET A 23 18.36 8.70 -17.07
C MET A 23 17.13 9.49 -16.60
N ASN A 24 15.98 9.16 -17.19
CA ASN A 24 14.65 9.60 -16.73
C ASN A 24 13.60 8.52 -17.01
N LEU A 25 12.42 8.64 -16.41
CA LEU A 25 11.38 7.61 -16.49
C LEU A 25 10.95 7.29 -17.93
N PRO A 26 10.65 8.27 -18.82
CA PRO A 26 10.35 7.96 -20.22
C PRO A 26 11.46 7.21 -20.94
N LYS A 27 12.73 7.59 -20.76
CA LYS A 27 13.88 6.88 -21.38
C LYS A 27 13.98 5.43 -20.96
N MET A 28 13.69 5.10 -19.69
CA MET A 28 13.66 3.70 -19.25
C MET A 28 12.62 2.87 -20.00
N LEU A 29 11.45 3.43 -20.30
CA LEU A 29 10.43 2.76 -21.09
C LEU A 29 10.87 2.55 -22.54
N HIS A 30 11.55 3.55 -23.14
CA HIS A 30 12.15 3.40 -24.47
C HIS A 30 13.24 2.32 -24.51
N GLN A 31 14.02 2.15 -23.42
CA GLN A 31 15.01 1.06 -23.32
C GLN A 31 14.35 -0.33 -23.37
N ARG A 32 13.14 -0.48 -22.82
CA ARG A 32 12.36 -1.72 -22.94
C ARG A 32 12.03 -2.02 -24.41
N VAL A 33 11.59 -1.02 -25.18
CA VAL A 33 11.32 -1.19 -26.62
C VAL A 33 12.59 -1.64 -27.36
N ALA A 34 13.72 -0.99 -27.09
CA ALA A 34 14.99 -1.35 -27.70
C ALA A 34 15.47 -2.78 -27.35
N SER A 35 15.25 -3.19 -26.09
CA SER A 35 15.68 -4.49 -25.58
C SER A 35 14.72 -5.63 -25.95
N HIS A 36 13.42 -5.35 -26.06
CA HIS A 36 12.37 -6.36 -26.25
C HIS A 36 11.32 -5.86 -27.27
N PRO A 37 11.72 -5.66 -28.54
CA PRO A 37 10.82 -5.15 -29.58
C PRO A 37 9.63 -6.07 -29.79
N GLY A 38 8.44 -5.50 -29.94
CA GLY A 38 7.19 -6.24 -30.18
C GLY A 38 6.66 -7.03 -28.98
N GLN A 39 7.33 -6.98 -27.81
CA GLN A 39 6.82 -7.66 -26.62
C GLN A 39 5.56 -6.97 -26.09
N VAL A 40 4.55 -7.79 -25.76
CA VAL A 40 3.33 -7.31 -25.07
C VAL A 40 3.72 -6.83 -23.68
N ALA A 41 3.39 -5.58 -23.38
CA ALA A 41 3.67 -4.96 -22.09
C ALA A 41 2.41 -4.74 -21.27
N ILE A 42 1.29 -4.50 -21.94
CA ILE A 42 0.01 -4.18 -21.31
C ILE A 42 -1.08 -5.01 -21.96
N GLU A 43 -2.05 -5.43 -21.19
CA GLU A 43 -3.33 -5.90 -21.71
C GLU A 43 -4.42 -4.91 -21.29
N ARG A 44 -5.05 -4.26 -22.28
CA ARG A 44 -6.12 -3.29 -22.08
C ARG A 44 -7.49 -3.98 -22.19
N ARG A 45 -8.38 -3.70 -21.25
CA ARG A 45 -9.73 -4.23 -21.29
C ARG A 45 -10.55 -3.51 -22.37
N SER A 46 -11.15 -4.26 -23.30
CA SER A 46 -12.05 -3.70 -24.29
C SER A 46 -13.46 -3.49 -23.74
N ASN A 47 -14.27 -2.69 -24.42
CA ASN A 47 -15.68 -2.43 -24.07
C ASN A 47 -16.55 -3.70 -24.01
N VAL A 48 -16.12 -4.78 -24.66
CA VAL A 48 -16.79 -6.10 -24.61
C VAL A 48 -16.18 -7.04 -23.56
N GLY A 49 -15.30 -6.52 -22.70
CA GLY A 49 -14.72 -7.27 -21.57
C GLY A 49 -13.53 -8.18 -21.92
N ALA A 50 -13.07 -8.20 -23.18
CA ALA A 50 -11.90 -8.97 -23.57
C ALA A 50 -10.60 -8.18 -23.32
N TRP A 51 -9.53 -8.88 -22.92
CA TRP A 51 -8.20 -8.33 -22.79
C TRP A 51 -7.50 -8.29 -24.14
N ARG A 52 -7.00 -7.12 -24.54
CA ARG A 52 -6.29 -6.88 -25.81
C ARG A 52 -4.84 -6.55 -25.54
N PRO A 53 -3.90 -7.22 -26.22
CA PRO A 53 -2.48 -6.96 -26.04
C PRO A 53 -2.09 -5.60 -26.63
N VAL A 54 -1.24 -4.88 -25.91
CA VAL A 54 -0.59 -3.62 -26.32
C VAL A 54 0.90 -3.80 -26.11
N THR A 55 1.70 -3.53 -27.14
CA THR A 55 3.16 -3.54 -27.01
C THR A 55 3.64 -2.24 -26.35
N MET A 56 4.84 -2.25 -25.78
CA MET A 56 5.41 -1.00 -25.24
C MET A 56 5.62 0.04 -26.33
N GLU A 57 5.98 -0.36 -27.54
CA GLU A 57 6.10 0.52 -28.70
C GLU A 57 4.77 1.24 -29.02
N THR A 58 3.66 0.50 -29.02
CA THR A 58 2.32 1.07 -29.22
C THR A 58 1.97 2.06 -28.10
N PHE A 59 2.21 1.67 -26.84
CA PHE A 59 1.94 2.53 -25.69
C PHE A 59 2.74 3.84 -25.75
N LEU A 60 4.04 3.77 -26.06
CA LEU A 60 4.88 4.97 -26.19
C LEU A 60 4.49 5.83 -27.40
N GLY A 61 4.09 5.24 -28.53
CA GLY A 61 3.58 5.97 -29.67
C GLY A 61 2.29 6.76 -29.35
N GLU A 62 1.39 6.18 -28.55
CA GLU A 62 0.21 6.88 -28.03
C GLU A 62 0.61 7.99 -27.05
N ALA A 63 1.59 7.75 -26.15
CA ALA A 63 2.10 8.74 -25.22
C ALA A 63 2.75 9.92 -25.95
N ASP A 64 3.56 9.66 -26.99
CA ASP A 64 4.17 10.71 -27.82
C ASP A 64 3.10 11.57 -28.53
N SER A 65 2.02 10.94 -28.99
CA SER A 65 0.91 11.68 -29.59
C SER A 65 0.23 12.63 -28.59
N ILE A 66 0.03 12.19 -27.36
CA ILE A 66 -0.51 13.02 -26.27
C ILE A 66 0.50 14.10 -25.87
N ALA A 67 1.79 13.77 -25.75
CA ALA A 67 2.85 14.72 -25.42
C ALA A 67 2.92 15.88 -26.44
N ARG A 68 2.85 15.56 -27.73
CA ARG A 68 2.76 16.57 -28.78
C ARG A 68 1.54 17.48 -28.61
N GLY A 69 0.40 16.88 -28.25
CA GLY A 69 -0.82 17.63 -27.96
C GLY A 69 -0.69 18.56 -26.76
N LEU A 70 -0.08 18.06 -25.67
CA LEU A 70 0.18 18.86 -24.46
C LEU A 70 1.10 20.05 -24.75
N ILE A 71 2.17 19.84 -25.51
CA ILE A 71 3.05 20.93 -26.00
C ILE A 71 2.25 21.90 -26.86
N GLY A 72 1.40 21.38 -27.75
CA GLY A 72 0.59 22.19 -28.67
C GLY A 72 -0.44 23.09 -28.00
N ILE A 73 -0.93 22.72 -26.81
CA ILE A 73 -1.80 23.56 -25.96
C ILE A 73 -1.00 24.45 -24.99
N GLY A 74 0.34 24.45 -25.06
CA GLY A 74 1.21 25.37 -24.33
C GLY A 74 1.74 24.82 -23.00
N LEU A 75 1.86 23.48 -22.84
CA LEU A 75 2.59 22.90 -21.70
C LEU A 75 4.10 23.11 -21.90
N GLU A 76 4.75 23.75 -20.95
CA GLU A 76 6.18 23.97 -20.93
C GLU A 76 6.92 22.97 -20.03
N ALA A 77 8.23 22.80 -20.25
CA ALA A 77 9.06 22.02 -19.34
C ALA A 77 9.10 22.68 -17.95
N GLY A 78 8.92 21.87 -16.89
CA GLY A 78 8.79 22.33 -15.50
C GLY A 78 7.38 22.77 -15.11
N ASP A 79 6.43 22.88 -16.05
CA ASP A 79 5.02 23.13 -15.70
C ASP A 79 4.42 21.93 -14.93
N HIS A 80 3.50 22.21 -14.02
CA HIS A 80 2.75 21.17 -13.32
C HIS A 80 1.47 20.80 -14.07
N LEU A 81 1.29 19.48 -14.29
CA LEU A 81 0.10 18.88 -14.88
C LEU A 81 -0.59 17.99 -13.84
N ALA A 82 -1.84 18.30 -13.49
CA ALA A 82 -2.61 17.47 -12.56
C ALA A 82 -3.41 16.38 -13.29
N ILE A 83 -3.48 15.19 -12.67
CA ILE A 83 -4.26 14.04 -13.15
C ILE A 83 -5.27 13.63 -12.08
N LEU A 84 -6.56 13.81 -12.36
CA LEU A 84 -7.68 13.40 -11.53
C LEU A 84 -8.46 12.29 -12.24
N ALA A 85 -8.00 11.05 -12.10
CA ALA A 85 -8.56 9.90 -12.78
C ALA A 85 -8.29 8.59 -12.00
N PRO A 86 -9.11 7.54 -12.19
CA PRO A 86 -8.87 6.23 -11.61
C PRO A 86 -7.64 5.56 -12.21
N THR A 87 -7.15 4.53 -11.53
CA THR A 87 -6.07 3.66 -12.01
C THR A 87 -6.46 3.01 -13.33
N SER A 88 -5.92 3.49 -14.43
CA SER A 88 -6.30 3.07 -15.77
C SER A 88 -5.12 3.14 -16.74
N TYR A 89 -5.31 2.56 -17.91
CA TYR A 89 -4.37 2.68 -19.03
C TYR A 89 -4.15 4.16 -19.41
N GLU A 90 -5.22 4.93 -19.47
CA GLU A 90 -5.22 6.35 -19.82
C GLU A 90 -4.46 7.18 -18.79
N TRP A 91 -4.60 6.84 -17.50
CA TRP A 91 -3.83 7.49 -16.44
C TRP A 91 -2.31 7.31 -16.66
N ALA A 92 -1.88 6.07 -16.88
CA ALA A 92 -0.47 5.76 -17.13
C ALA A 92 0.04 6.44 -18.41
N LEU A 93 -0.79 6.50 -19.43
CA LEU A 93 -0.47 7.11 -20.71
C LEU A 93 -0.25 8.64 -20.59
N ILE A 94 -1.16 9.33 -19.88
CA ILE A 94 -1.06 10.78 -19.63
C ILE A 94 0.16 11.10 -18.78
N ASP A 95 0.43 10.31 -17.76
CA ASP A 95 1.57 10.50 -16.87
C ASP A 95 2.90 10.40 -17.63
N VAL A 96 3.06 9.35 -18.43
CA VAL A 96 4.26 9.19 -19.27
C VAL A 96 4.36 10.29 -20.32
N ALA A 97 3.25 10.72 -20.94
CA ALA A 97 3.24 11.80 -21.90
C ALA A 97 3.67 13.14 -21.27
N ALA A 98 3.17 13.46 -20.08
CA ALA A 98 3.55 14.67 -19.35
C ALA A 98 5.04 14.67 -18.99
N LEU A 99 5.55 13.53 -18.47
CA LEU A 99 6.97 13.37 -18.16
C LEU A 99 7.86 13.48 -19.42
N SER A 100 7.37 13.00 -20.58
CA SER A 100 8.08 13.16 -21.86
C SER A 100 8.15 14.62 -22.33
N CYS A 101 7.22 15.47 -21.88
CA CYS A 101 7.29 16.92 -22.10
C CYS A 101 8.27 17.64 -21.17
N GLY A 102 8.84 16.96 -20.18
CA GLY A 102 9.61 17.55 -19.08
C GLY A 102 8.72 18.25 -18.03
N ALA A 103 7.42 17.94 -18.00
CA ALA A 103 6.49 18.46 -17.02
C ALA A 103 6.51 17.63 -15.72
N ILE A 104 6.08 18.27 -14.64
CA ILE A 104 5.96 17.65 -13.31
C ILE A 104 4.50 17.23 -13.11
N THR A 105 4.26 15.95 -12.81
CA THR A 105 2.89 15.48 -12.63
C THR A 105 2.41 15.62 -11.19
N VAL A 106 1.15 16.00 -11.02
CA VAL A 106 0.48 16.18 -9.72
C VAL A 106 -0.74 15.25 -9.68
N PRO A 107 -0.61 14.05 -9.13
CA PRO A 107 -1.74 13.14 -8.99
C PRO A 107 -2.72 13.65 -7.94
N ILE A 108 -4.01 13.67 -8.28
CA ILE A 108 -5.11 14.02 -7.39
C ILE A 108 -5.99 12.78 -7.21
N TYR A 109 -6.39 12.48 -5.98
CA TYR A 109 -7.30 11.37 -5.74
C TYR A 109 -8.73 11.71 -6.16
N GLU A 110 -9.45 10.74 -6.73
CA GLU A 110 -10.86 10.90 -7.11
C GLU A 110 -11.78 11.27 -5.94
N THR A 111 -11.33 11.00 -4.74
CA THR A 111 -12.06 11.21 -3.48
C THR A 111 -11.65 12.48 -2.75
N ASP A 112 -10.73 13.26 -3.31
CA ASP A 112 -10.33 14.53 -2.71
C ASP A 112 -11.50 15.52 -2.78
N SER A 113 -11.71 16.24 -1.67
CA SER A 113 -12.74 17.26 -1.59
C SER A 113 -12.40 18.50 -2.42
N ALA A 114 -13.39 19.30 -2.77
CA ALA A 114 -13.20 20.57 -3.46
C ALA A 114 -12.13 21.45 -2.81
N SER A 115 -12.09 21.51 -1.47
CA SER A 115 -11.08 22.29 -0.73
C SER A 115 -9.67 21.72 -0.83
N GLN A 116 -9.53 20.41 -0.89
CA GLN A 116 -8.22 19.75 -1.10
C GLN A 116 -7.74 19.98 -2.53
N ILE A 117 -8.63 19.82 -3.52
CA ILE A 117 -8.32 20.10 -4.92
C ILE A 117 -7.89 21.56 -5.10
N ALA A 118 -8.64 22.52 -4.54
CA ALA A 118 -8.28 23.94 -4.58
C ALA A 118 -6.89 24.20 -4.01
N HIS A 119 -6.57 23.59 -2.86
CA HIS A 119 -5.27 23.72 -2.24
C HIS A 119 -4.16 23.15 -3.15
N ILE A 120 -4.34 21.94 -3.68
CA ILE A 120 -3.35 21.28 -4.54
C ILE A 120 -3.08 22.12 -5.79
N LEU A 121 -4.15 22.61 -6.46
CA LEU A 121 -4.02 23.43 -7.67
C LEU A 121 -3.26 24.74 -7.42
N ALA A 122 -3.51 25.36 -6.25
CA ALA A 122 -2.87 26.61 -5.87
C ALA A 122 -1.41 26.41 -5.44
N ASP A 123 -1.16 25.45 -4.55
CA ASP A 123 0.17 25.20 -3.97
C ASP A 123 1.17 24.68 -5.02
N ALA A 124 0.72 23.79 -5.92
CA ALA A 124 1.54 23.28 -7.01
C ALA A 124 1.55 24.18 -8.24
N ASP A 125 0.88 25.32 -8.27
CA ASP A 125 0.77 26.21 -9.46
C ASP A 125 0.44 25.43 -10.74
N VAL A 126 -0.60 24.59 -10.70
CA VAL A 126 -1.00 23.69 -11.77
C VAL A 126 -1.43 24.47 -13.01
N ARG A 127 -0.92 24.10 -14.20
CA ARG A 127 -1.23 24.72 -15.50
C ARG A 127 -2.31 23.99 -16.26
N ILE A 128 -2.29 22.67 -16.22
CA ILE A 128 -3.24 21.80 -16.95
C ILE A 128 -3.79 20.76 -15.99
N VAL A 129 -5.10 20.54 -16.07
CA VAL A 129 -5.76 19.44 -15.35
C VAL A 129 -6.39 18.48 -16.34
N ILE A 130 -6.10 17.19 -16.22
CA ILE A 130 -6.77 16.13 -16.99
C ILE A 130 -7.61 15.30 -16.02
N THR A 131 -8.90 15.19 -16.33
CA THR A 131 -9.87 14.42 -15.54
C THR A 131 -10.43 13.23 -16.31
N ALA A 132 -10.88 12.19 -15.62
CA ALA A 132 -11.54 11.07 -16.28
C ALA A 132 -12.94 11.44 -16.76
N THR A 133 -13.70 12.16 -15.95
CA THR A 133 -15.12 12.43 -16.18
C THR A 133 -15.44 13.93 -16.21
N THR A 134 -16.53 14.23 -16.92
CA THR A 134 -17.16 15.55 -16.93
C THR A 134 -17.44 16.09 -15.53
N GLN A 135 -17.97 15.24 -14.64
CA GLN A 135 -18.30 15.65 -13.27
C GLN A 135 -17.04 16.08 -12.51
N GLN A 136 -15.92 15.37 -12.69
CA GLN A 136 -14.64 15.76 -12.11
C GLN A 136 -14.15 17.08 -12.69
N ALA A 137 -14.32 17.29 -14.01
CA ALA A 137 -13.94 18.56 -14.66
C ALA A 137 -14.78 19.73 -14.11
N GLU A 138 -16.06 19.56 -13.91
CA GLU A 138 -16.95 20.56 -13.30
C GLU A 138 -16.57 20.88 -11.84
N LEU A 139 -16.18 19.84 -11.07
CA LEU A 139 -15.65 20.03 -9.72
C LEU A 139 -14.36 20.86 -9.73
N VAL A 140 -13.40 20.53 -10.61
CA VAL A 140 -12.15 21.28 -10.78
C VAL A 140 -12.43 22.71 -11.22
N GLU A 141 -13.35 22.93 -12.18
CA GLU A 141 -13.74 24.28 -12.65
C GLU A 141 -14.31 25.12 -11.52
N SER A 142 -15.08 24.53 -10.58
CA SER A 142 -15.66 25.23 -9.44
C SER A 142 -14.62 25.76 -8.44
N VAL A 143 -13.40 25.23 -8.46
CA VAL A 143 -12.27 25.59 -7.58
C VAL A 143 -11.03 26.01 -8.36
N ARG A 144 -11.19 26.32 -9.63
CA ARG A 144 -10.13 26.71 -10.55
C ARG A 144 -9.32 27.89 -10.03
N THR A 145 -8.00 27.77 -10.09
CA THR A 145 -7.07 28.88 -9.82
C THR A 145 -6.74 29.64 -11.11
N GLU A 146 -6.23 30.87 -11.00
CA GLU A 146 -5.82 31.67 -12.16
C GLU A 146 -4.69 31.00 -12.98
N GLY A 147 -3.87 30.14 -12.34
CA GLY A 147 -2.78 29.41 -12.99
C GLY A 147 -3.25 28.33 -13.96
N VAL A 148 -4.44 27.74 -13.73
CA VAL A 148 -4.97 26.65 -14.55
C VAL A 148 -5.45 27.19 -15.90
N ARG A 149 -4.74 26.86 -16.98
CA ARG A 149 -5.05 27.28 -18.34
C ARG A 149 -6.07 26.36 -19.02
N HIS A 150 -5.95 25.04 -18.82
CA HIS A 150 -6.80 24.05 -19.47
C HIS A 150 -7.30 23.01 -18.46
N ILE A 151 -8.59 22.67 -18.57
CA ILE A 151 -9.22 21.53 -17.91
C ILE A 151 -9.79 20.64 -19.01
N LEU A 152 -9.23 19.43 -19.15
CA LEU A 152 -9.58 18.48 -20.21
C LEU A 152 -10.19 17.24 -19.57
N SER A 153 -11.31 16.74 -20.12
CA SER A 153 -11.96 15.53 -19.64
C SER A 153 -11.93 14.41 -20.69
N LEU A 154 -11.51 13.23 -20.27
CA LEU A 154 -11.38 12.07 -21.17
C LEU A 154 -12.72 11.65 -21.78
N ASP A 155 -13.79 11.64 -21.01
CA ASP A 155 -15.14 11.32 -21.50
C ASP A 155 -15.74 12.38 -22.45
N ARG A 156 -15.20 13.61 -22.44
CA ARG A 156 -15.54 14.69 -23.39
C ARG A 156 -14.58 14.78 -24.59
N GLY A 157 -13.66 13.81 -24.71
CA GLY A 157 -12.77 13.73 -25.85
C GLY A 157 -11.53 14.62 -25.72
N ALA A 158 -10.93 14.68 -24.54
CA ALA A 158 -9.61 15.28 -24.33
C ALA A 158 -8.58 14.83 -25.39
N GLU A 159 -8.63 13.55 -25.77
CA GLU A 159 -7.78 12.98 -26.83
C GLU A 159 -7.93 13.70 -28.17
N ARG A 160 -9.13 14.15 -28.54
CA ARG A 160 -9.36 14.89 -29.79
C ARG A 160 -8.76 16.30 -29.73
N VAL A 161 -8.89 16.95 -28.57
CA VAL A 161 -8.30 18.29 -28.35
C VAL A 161 -6.78 18.20 -28.48
N LEU A 162 -6.17 17.25 -27.81
CA LEU A 162 -4.73 17.02 -27.84
C LEU A 162 -4.26 16.58 -29.23
N SER A 163 -4.97 15.68 -29.90
CA SER A 163 -4.64 15.25 -31.25
C SER A 163 -4.73 16.41 -32.27
N GLY A 164 -5.70 17.31 -32.12
CA GLY A 164 -5.80 18.54 -32.95
C GLY A 164 -4.63 19.47 -32.69
N ALA A 165 -4.25 19.70 -31.45
CA ALA A 165 -3.13 20.57 -31.07
C ALA A 165 -1.76 19.99 -31.46
N ALA A 166 -1.64 18.67 -31.59
CA ALA A 166 -0.41 17.97 -31.95
C ALA A 166 0.11 18.30 -33.36
N GLN A 167 -0.73 18.85 -34.27
CA GLN A 167 -0.38 19.04 -35.68
C GLN A 167 0.81 19.97 -35.91
N GLY A 168 1.07 20.92 -35.00
CA GLY A 168 2.20 21.86 -35.08
C GLY A 168 3.46 21.41 -34.33
N VAL A 169 3.45 20.26 -33.69
CA VAL A 169 4.56 19.78 -32.85
C VAL A 169 5.13 18.47 -33.42
N SER A 170 6.45 18.41 -33.62
CA SER A 170 7.11 17.22 -34.15
C SER A 170 7.46 16.22 -33.03
N VAL A 171 7.74 14.96 -33.39
CA VAL A 171 8.24 13.93 -32.47
C VAL A 171 9.63 14.31 -31.93
N GLU A 172 10.44 14.98 -32.76
CA GLU A 172 11.76 15.44 -32.37
C GLU A 172 11.70 16.46 -31.24
N GLN A 173 10.71 17.35 -31.22
CA GLN A 173 10.50 18.30 -30.12
C GLN A 173 10.17 17.61 -28.80
N VAL A 174 9.37 16.54 -28.83
CA VAL A 174 9.12 15.70 -27.63
C VAL A 174 10.43 15.05 -27.18
N ARG A 175 11.17 14.47 -28.11
CA ARG A 175 12.45 13.81 -27.81
C ARG A 175 13.47 14.77 -27.23
N GLU A 176 13.62 15.97 -27.79
CA GLU A 176 14.50 17.02 -27.27
C GLU A 176 14.14 17.38 -25.81
N ARG A 177 12.85 17.55 -25.50
CA ARG A 177 12.40 17.79 -24.12
C ARG A 177 12.69 16.60 -23.21
N THR A 178 12.38 15.38 -23.65
CA THR A 178 12.70 14.15 -22.89
C THR A 178 14.20 14.02 -22.62
N ASP A 179 15.04 14.33 -23.61
CA ASP A 179 16.50 14.22 -23.50
C ASP A 179 17.11 15.29 -22.57
N ALA A 180 16.45 16.44 -22.46
CA ALA A 180 16.88 17.50 -21.55
C ALA A 180 16.68 17.15 -20.07
N VAL A 181 15.69 16.31 -19.75
CA VAL A 181 15.37 15.91 -18.37
C VAL A 181 16.47 15.03 -17.77
N LYS A 182 16.91 15.35 -16.57
CA LYS A 182 17.96 14.69 -15.81
C LYS A 182 17.41 13.85 -14.66
N LEU A 183 18.24 12.93 -14.16
CA LEU A 183 17.93 12.06 -13.01
C LEU A 183 17.47 12.84 -11.78
N GLY A 184 18.11 13.97 -11.51
CA GLY A 184 17.82 14.82 -10.36
C GLY A 184 16.64 15.77 -10.53
N ASP A 185 16.02 15.87 -11.72
CA ASP A 185 14.88 16.75 -11.96
C ASP A 185 13.61 16.19 -11.29
N GLU A 186 12.69 17.09 -10.97
CA GLU A 186 11.41 16.74 -10.35
C GLU A 186 10.51 16.00 -11.36
N ALA A 187 10.02 14.85 -10.98
CA ALA A 187 9.08 14.06 -11.77
C ALA A 187 7.64 14.28 -11.32
N THR A 188 7.44 14.45 -10.03
CA THR A 188 6.09 14.55 -9.46
C THR A 188 6.08 15.20 -8.07
N VAL A 189 4.96 15.87 -7.77
CA VAL A 189 4.62 16.29 -6.40
C VAL A 189 3.39 15.52 -5.95
N ILE A 190 3.56 14.65 -4.94
CA ILE A 190 2.47 13.81 -4.42
C ILE A 190 1.95 14.39 -3.11
N TYR A 191 0.69 14.79 -3.09
CA TYR A 191 0.04 15.36 -1.92
C TYR A 191 -0.42 14.27 -0.96
N THR A 192 0.08 14.33 0.28
CA THR A 192 -0.27 13.37 1.33
C THR A 192 -1.17 14.03 2.36
N SER A 193 -2.24 13.34 2.74
CA SER A 193 -3.08 13.79 3.85
C SER A 193 -2.31 13.64 5.17
N GLY A 194 -1.60 14.69 5.57
CA GLY A 194 -0.94 14.74 6.87
C GLY A 194 -1.97 14.62 8.01
N THR A 195 -1.54 14.10 9.16
CA THR A 195 -2.39 13.98 10.36
C THR A 195 -2.83 15.34 10.95
N THR A 196 -2.36 16.47 10.43
CA THR A 196 -2.45 17.77 11.09
C THR A 196 -3.08 18.89 10.28
N GLY A 197 -3.62 18.67 9.08
CA GLY A 197 -4.19 19.78 8.30
C GLY A 197 -4.30 19.52 6.80
N MET A 198 -4.04 20.55 5.99
CA MET A 198 -4.04 20.46 4.53
C MET A 198 -2.93 19.51 4.04
N PRO A 199 -3.13 18.81 2.91
CA PRO A 199 -2.15 17.90 2.35
C PRO A 199 -0.81 18.61 2.07
N LYS A 200 0.31 17.91 2.32
CA LYS A 200 1.66 18.39 1.99
C LYS A 200 2.14 17.72 0.71
N GLY A 201 2.68 18.49 -0.22
CA GLY A 201 3.26 17.99 -1.45
C GLY A 201 4.66 17.40 -1.22
N VAL A 202 4.84 16.12 -1.44
CA VAL A 202 6.15 15.44 -1.39
C VAL A 202 6.80 15.53 -2.75
N VAL A 203 8.00 16.12 -2.82
CA VAL A 203 8.74 16.30 -4.08
C VAL A 203 9.56 15.05 -4.37
N LEU A 204 9.25 14.38 -5.49
CA LEU A 204 9.98 13.20 -5.96
C LEU A 204 10.62 13.46 -7.32
N THR A 205 11.89 13.08 -7.45
CA THR A 205 12.67 13.20 -8.68
C THR A 205 12.53 11.95 -9.56
N HIS A 206 12.99 12.03 -10.80
CA HIS A 206 13.16 10.85 -11.64
C HIS A 206 14.09 9.83 -10.97
N GLY A 207 15.16 10.29 -10.31
CA GLY A 207 16.09 9.43 -9.57
C GLY A 207 15.44 8.66 -8.44
N ASN A 208 14.55 9.31 -7.68
CA ASN A 208 13.83 8.64 -6.60
C ASN A 208 13.04 7.40 -7.06
N PHE A 209 12.57 7.36 -8.30
CA PHE A 209 11.94 6.18 -8.89
C PHE A 209 12.97 5.24 -9.53
N ILE A 210 13.89 5.76 -10.34
CA ILE A 210 14.79 4.97 -11.19
C ILE A 210 15.79 4.19 -10.35
N GLU A 211 16.45 4.84 -9.40
CA GLU A 211 17.50 4.19 -8.60
C GLU A 211 16.96 2.98 -7.84
N PRO A 212 15.83 3.05 -7.09
CA PRO A 212 15.24 1.87 -6.49
C PRO A 212 14.73 0.83 -7.51
N MET A 213 14.20 1.26 -8.67
CA MET A 213 13.76 0.34 -9.72
C MET A 213 14.94 -0.48 -10.28
N LEU A 214 16.11 0.12 -10.47
CA LEU A 214 17.31 -0.59 -10.92
C LEU A 214 17.71 -1.71 -9.95
N GLN A 215 17.54 -1.48 -8.64
CA GLN A 215 17.85 -2.53 -7.66
C GLN A 215 16.88 -3.72 -7.75
N ALA A 216 15.61 -3.47 -8.11
CA ALA A 216 14.61 -4.53 -8.22
C ALA A 216 14.93 -5.58 -9.28
N TYR A 217 15.75 -5.27 -10.28
CA TYR A 217 16.22 -6.25 -11.28
C TYR A 217 16.89 -7.45 -10.64
N ASP A 218 17.64 -7.24 -9.58
CA ASP A 218 18.48 -8.26 -8.99
C ASP A 218 17.83 -8.93 -7.78
N PHE A 219 17.13 -8.17 -6.94
CA PHE A 219 16.64 -8.73 -5.69
C PHE A 219 15.13 -9.04 -5.67
N LEU A 220 14.35 -8.42 -6.56
CA LEU A 220 12.93 -8.69 -6.71
C LEU A 220 12.55 -8.86 -8.20
N PRO A 221 13.18 -9.84 -8.89
CA PRO A 221 13.06 -9.97 -10.34
C PRO A 221 11.63 -10.18 -10.83
N LEU A 222 10.74 -10.70 -10.00
CA LEU A 222 9.32 -10.86 -10.33
C LEU A 222 8.61 -9.54 -10.70
N LEU A 223 9.11 -8.39 -10.22
CA LEU A 223 8.56 -7.06 -10.56
C LEU A 223 9.00 -6.60 -11.94
N ILE A 224 10.25 -6.88 -12.33
CA ILE A 224 10.87 -6.29 -13.52
C ILE A 224 11.39 -7.35 -14.50
N ASN A 225 12.07 -8.39 -14.03
CA ASN A 225 12.87 -9.28 -14.87
C ASN A 225 12.25 -10.67 -15.08
N ASP A 226 10.92 -10.80 -14.94
CA ASP A 226 10.22 -12.05 -15.22
C ASP A 226 9.21 -11.88 -16.37
N PRO A 227 9.49 -12.43 -17.58
CA PRO A 227 8.61 -12.33 -18.74
C PRO A 227 7.28 -13.09 -18.56
N LYS A 228 7.17 -13.96 -17.55
CA LYS A 228 5.92 -14.68 -17.21
C LYS A 228 5.10 -13.94 -16.17
N SER A 229 5.64 -12.86 -15.59
CA SER A 229 4.91 -12.04 -14.62
C SER A 229 3.69 -11.39 -15.26
N ARG A 230 2.55 -11.51 -14.60
CA ARG A 230 1.28 -10.87 -14.99
C ARG A 230 0.73 -10.15 -13.77
N SER A 231 0.63 -8.85 -13.82
CA SER A 231 0.16 -8.03 -12.69
C SER A 231 -1.07 -7.22 -13.04
N LEU A 232 -2.09 -7.29 -12.19
CA LEU A 232 -3.30 -6.46 -12.30
C LEU A 232 -3.22 -5.34 -11.27
N LEU A 233 -3.10 -4.10 -11.74
CA LEU A 233 -3.07 -2.91 -10.90
C LEU A 233 -4.48 -2.36 -10.71
N PHE A 234 -4.90 -2.24 -9.46
CA PHE A 234 -6.19 -1.68 -9.06
C PHE A 234 -6.08 -0.72 -7.87
N LEU A 235 -4.92 -0.69 -7.20
CA LEU A 235 -4.65 0.34 -6.18
C LEU A 235 -4.46 1.70 -6.85
N PRO A 236 -4.87 2.79 -6.19
CA PRO A 236 -4.73 4.13 -6.76
C PRO A 236 -3.28 4.46 -7.15
N VAL A 237 -3.01 4.66 -8.43
CA VAL A 237 -1.67 5.09 -8.92
C VAL A 237 -1.38 6.55 -8.61
N ALA A 238 -2.36 7.31 -8.13
CA ALA A 238 -2.14 8.58 -7.44
C ALA A 238 -1.32 8.40 -6.14
N HIS A 239 -1.33 7.18 -5.55
CA HIS A 239 -0.50 6.84 -4.40
C HIS A 239 0.87 6.33 -4.85
N VAL A 240 1.93 6.80 -4.20
CA VAL A 240 3.32 6.51 -4.56
C VAL A 240 3.64 5.03 -4.70
N LEU A 241 3.14 4.15 -3.81
CA LEU A 241 3.42 2.72 -3.85
C LEU A 241 2.93 2.07 -5.15
N ALA A 242 1.68 2.31 -5.51
CA ALA A 242 1.11 1.75 -6.74
C ALA A 242 1.78 2.32 -7.98
N ARG A 243 2.15 3.60 -7.95
CA ARG A 243 2.85 4.27 -9.04
C ARG A 243 4.29 3.77 -9.22
N PHE A 244 5.03 3.58 -8.12
CA PHE A 244 6.35 2.96 -8.16
C PHE A 244 6.30 1.55 -8.79
N VAL A 245 5.36 0.71 -8.33
CA VAL A 245 5.17 -0.63 -8.90
C VAL A 245 4.72 -0.56 -10.36
N MET A 246 3.87 0.40 -10.73
CA MET A 246 3.48 0.64 -12.13
C MET A 246 4.71 0.88 -13.02
N TYR A 247 5.63 1.76 -12.62
CA TYR A 247 6.85 1.98 -13.39
C TYR A 247 7.75 0.76 -13.45
N CYS A 248 7.92 0.02 -12.34
CA CYS A 248 8.65 -1.25 -12.35
C CYS A 248 8.08 -2.22 -13.40
N LEU A 249 6.76 -2.37 -13.45
CA LEU A 249 6.07 -3.27 -14.36
C LEU A 249 6.12 -2.77 -15.82
N LEU A 250 5.98 -1.47 -16.05
CA LEU A 250 6.07 -0.88 -17.39
C LEU A 250 7.51 -0.93 -17.95
N ALA A 251 8.52 -0.71 -17.12
CA ALA A 251 9.92 -0.86 -17.51
C ALA A 251 10.37 -2.32 -17.60
N GLY A 252 9.65 -3.24 -16.93
CA GLY A 252 9.97 -4.65 -16.82
C GLY A 252 9.57 -5.49 -18.03
N GLN A 253 9.71 -6.82 -17.92
CA GLN A 253 9.43 -7.77 -19.01
C GLN A 253 8.01 -8.39 -18.92
N GLY A 254 7.32 -8.26 -17.80
CA GLY A 254 5.99 -8.83 -17.57
C GLY A 254 4.86 -8.10 -18.31
N VAL A 255 3.66 -8.60 -18.12
CA VAL A 255 2.42 -8.01 -18.67
C VAL A 255 1.62 -7.36 -17.54
N THR A 256 1.23 -6.11 -17.74
CA THR A 256 0.44 -5.32 -16.79
C THR A 256 -0.96 -5.08 -17.33
N ALA A 257 -1.95 -5.10 -16.45
CA ALA A 257 -3.29 -4.62 -16.75
C ALA A 257 -3.78 -3.70 -15.63
N PHE A 258 -4.76 -2.86 -15.96
CA PHE A 258 -5.36 -1.91 -15.04
C PHE A 258 -6.83 -2.26 -14.81
N SER A 259 -7.29 -2.18 -13.55
CA SER A 259 -8.68 -2.35 -13.15
C SER A 259 -9.16 -1.07 -12.48
N PRO A 260 -9.86 -0.18 -13.22
CA PRO A 260 -10.29 1.12 -12.70
C PRO A 260 -11.46 1.03 -11.73
N ASP A 261 -12.23 -0.05 -11.77
CA ASP A 261 -13.41 -0.25 -10.92
C ASP A 261 -13.23 -1.48 -10.03
N THR A 262 -13.02 -1.25 -8.74
CA THR A 262 -12.84 -2.31 -7.75
C THR A 262 -14.06 -3.21 -7.57
N ARG A 263 -15.26 -2.79 -8.01
CA ARG A 263 -16.48 -3.63 -8.02
C ARG A 263 -16.35 -4.79 -9.01
N ASN A 264 -15.58 -4.61 -10.07
CA ASN A 264 -15.31 -5.62 -11.08
C ASN A 264 -14.05 -6.46 -10.81
N LEU A 265 -13.31 -6.15 -9.74
CA LEU A 265 -11.98 -6.72 -9.46
C LEU A 265 -11.95 -8.24 -9.48
N VAL A 266 -12.94 -8.92 -8.88
CA VAL A 266 -13.00 -10.39 -8.85
C VAL A 266 -13.09 -10.97 -10.25
N ASN A 267 -13.91 -10.37 -11.13
CA ASN A 267 -14.05 -10.79 -12.51
C ASN A 267 -12.78 -10.47 -13.33
N ASP A 268 -12.13 -9.35 -13.07
CA ASP A 268 -10.88 -8.97 -13.72
C ASP A 268 -9.76 -9.93 -13.34
N ILE A 269 -9.63 -10.28 -12.06
CA ILE A 269 -8.69 -11.32 -11.58
C ILE A 269 -8.96 -12.66 -12.27
N ALA A 270 -10.23 -13.08 -12.33
CA ALA A 270 -10.61 -14.37 -12.93
C ALA A 270 -10.30 -14.45 -14.42
N THR A 271 -10.46 -13.35 -15.16
CA THR A 271 -10.28 -13.29 -16.62
C THR A 271 -8.85 -12.95 -17.04
N PHE A 272 -8.17 -12.03 -16.34
CA PHE A 272 -6.77 -11.67 -16.59
C PHE A 272 -5.79 -12.74 -16.09
N LYS A 273 -6.13 -13.45 -15.00
CA LYS A 273 -5.32 -14.51 -14.37
C LYS A 273 -3.92 -14.03 -13.97
N PRO A 274 -3.83 -13.07 -13.04
CA PRO A 274 -2.55 -12.55 -12.59
C PRO A 274 -1.70 -13.63 -11.92
N THR A 275 -0.38 -13.50 -12.01
CA THR A 275 0.60 -14.31 -11.28
C THR A 275 1.05 -13.61 -10.00
N MET A 276 0.95 -12.28 -10.00
CA MET A 276 1.32 -11.41 -8.88
C MET A 276 0.24 -10.32 -8.69
N LEU A 277 -0.01 -9.97 -7.42
CA LEU A 277 -0.87 -8.85 -7.04
C LEU A 277 -0.17 -7.94 -6.02
N LEU A 278 -0.28 -6.63 -6.23
CA LEU A 278 -0.02 -5.63 -5.21
C LEU A 278 -1.33 -5.33 -4.48
N VAL A 279 -1.34 -5.51 -3.17
CA VAL A 279 -2.56 -5.32 -2.36
C VAL A 279 -2.28 -4.53 -1.09
N VAL A 280 -3.33 -3.96 -0.50
CA VAL A 280 -3.32 -3.50 0.89
C VAL A 280 -3.99 -4.55 1.78
N PRO A 281 -3.67 -4.63 3.09
CA PRO A 281 -4.22 -5.64 4.00
C PRO A 281 -5.74 -5.76 3.98
N ARG A 282 -6.46 -4.65 3.82
CA ARG A 282 -7.93 -4.64 3.77
C ARG A 282 -8.52 -5.50 2.65
N VAL A 283 -7.85 -5.59 1.51
CA VAL A 283 -8.27 -6.47 0.40
C VAL A 283 -8.15 -7.93 0.82
N MET A 284 -7.07 -8.29 1.50
CA MET A 284 -6.85 -9.64 2.00
C MET A 284 -7.87 -10.03 3.08
N GLU A 285 -8.19 -9.11 3.99
CA GLU A 285 -9.27 -9.28 4.99
C GLU A 285 -10.61 -9.55 4.33
N LYS A 286 -11.01 -8.74 3.34
CA LYS A 286 -12.26 -8.93 2.61
C LYS A 286 -12.32 -10.29 1.91
N VAL A 287 -11.26 -10.74 1.26
CA VAL A 287 -11.20 -12.06 0.61
C VAL A 287 -11.30 -13.19 1.63
N TYR A 288 -10.58 -13.11 2.76
CA TYR A 288 -10.65 -14.09 3.84
C TYR A 288 -12.07 -14.17 4.41
N ASN A 289 -12.66 -13.02 4.76
CA ASN A 289 -13.98 -12.93 5.36
C ASN A 289 -15.08 -13.43 4.39
N ALA A 290 -15.01 -13.07 3.12
CA ALA A 290 -15.93 -13.56 2.09
C ALA A 290 -15.83 -15.10 1.92
N ALA A 291 -14.63 -15.66 1.96
CA ALA A 291 -14.44 -17.11 1.90
C ALA A 291 -15.00 -17.81 3.16
N ALA A 292 -14.80 -17.23 4.33
CA ALA A 292 -15.34 -17.73 5.60
C ALA A 292 -16.88 -17.67 5.62
N ALA A 293 -17.46 -16.55 5.19
CA ALA A 293 -18.89 -16.34 5.10
C ALA A 293 -19.54 -17.32 4.11
N LYS A 294 -18.96 -17.52 2.92
CA LYS A 294 -19.43 -18.52 1.94
C LYS A 294 -19.38 -19.96 2.47
N ALA A 295 -18.48 -20.25 3.38
CA ALA A 295 -18.47 -21.54 4.08
C ALA A 295 -19.64 -21.66 5.07
N GLY A 296 -20.14 -20.53 5.57
CA GLY A 296 -21.29 -20.45 6.47
C GLY A 296 -21.09 -21.12 7.82
N GLY A 297 -22.20 -21.41 8.51
CA GLY A 297 -22.21 -22.15 9.76
C GLY A 297 -22.15 -23.68 9.57
N GLY A 298 -22.30 -24.39 10.67
CA GLY A 298 -22.39 -25.85 10.66
C GLY A 298 -21.09 -26.57 10.27
N MET A 299 -21.20 -27.66 9.50
CA MET A 299 -20.05 -28.52 9.16
C MET A 299 -19.08 -27.84 8.21
N LYS A 300 -19.56 -27.09 7.21
CA LYS A 300 -18.69 -26.39 6.23
C LYS A 300 -17.88 -25.29 6.90
N GLY A 301 -18.50 -24.48 7.80
CA GLY A 301 -17.79 -23.44 8.56
C GLY A 301 -16.73 -24.03 9.49
N ARG A 302 -17.04 -25.14 10.19
CA ARG A 302 -16.05 -25.86 11.01
C ARG A 302 -14.89 -26.39 10.17
N MET A 303 -15.17 -26.87 8.95
CA MET A 303 -14.16 -27.36 8.03
C MET A 303 -13.29 -26.22 7.52
N PHE A 304 -13.85 -25.04 7.22
CA PHE A 304 -13.09 -23.84 6.86
C PHE A 304 -12.18 -23.40 8.02
N ALA A 305 -12.73 -23.27 9.22
CA ALA A 305 -11.96 -22.88 10.42
C ALA A 305 -10.82 -23.87 10.72
N TRP A 306 -11.08 -25.18 10.57
CA TRP A 306 -10.05 -26.21 10.69
C TRP A 306 -8.96 -26.07 9.62
N ALA A 307 -9.33 -25.87 8.34
CA ALA A 307 -8.39 -25.71 7.25
C ALA A 307 -7.53 -24.44 7.41
N ALA A 308 -8.15 -23.32 7.80
CA ALA A 308 -7.46 -22.08 8.12
C ALA A 308 -6.45 -22.25 9.27
N LYS A 309 -6.81 -23.04 10.31
CA LYS A 309 -5.89 -23.39 11.40
C LYS A 309 -4.70 -24.22 10.90
N GLN A 310 -4.92 -25.19 9.98
CA GLN A 310 -3.81 -25.96 9.40
C GLN A 310 -2.89 -25.08 8.54
N ALA A 311 -3.46 -24.18 7.73
CA ALA A 311 -2.69 -23.22 6.93
C ALA A 311 -1.77 -22.35 7.81
N ARG A 312 -2.31 -21.74 8.88
CA ARG A 312 -1.52 -20.95 9.83
C ARG A 312 -0.44 -21.79 10.53
N ALA A 313 -0.75 -23.02 10.92
CA ALA A 313 0.21 -23.91 11.55
C ALA A 313 1.35 -24.31 10.60
N LEU A 314 1.04 -24.54 9.32
CA LEU A 314 2.04 -24.82 8.30
C LEU A 314 2.97 -23.63 8.11
N SER A 315 2.42 -22.42 7.95
CA SER A 315 3.21 -21.19 7.83
C SER A 315 4.14 -21.01 9.02
N LYS A 316 3.60 -21.08 10.26
CA LYS A 316 4.40 -20.93 11.48
C LYS A 316 5.52 -21.97 11.60
N ALA A 317 5.26 -23.21 11.18
CA ALA A 317 6.27 -24.27 11.20
C ALA A 317 7.31 -24.17 10.07
N SER A 318 6.98 -23.44 9.01
CA SER A 318 7.88 -23.20 7.86
C SER A 318 8.66 -21.88 7.97
N ALA A 319 8.24 -20.99 8.85
CA ALA A 319 8.73 -19.60 8.91
C ALA A 319 10.23 -19.46 9.23
N TYR A 320 10.90 -20.53 9.67
CA TYR A 320 12.31 -20.57 10.01
C TYR A 320 13.06 -21.74 9.36
N VAL A 321 12.45 -22.39 8.36
CA VAL A 321 13.13 -23.39 7.56
C VAL A 321 13.62 -22.72 6.30
N ASP A 322 14.93 -22.53 6.24
CA ASP A 322 15.72 -22.24 5.06
C ASP A 322 15.70 -20.80 4.52
N SER A 323 16.63 -20.02 4.98
CA SER A 323 17.77 -19.72 4.13
C SER A 323 18.86 -19.14 5.02
N PRO A 324 20.02 -19.75 5.12
CA PRO A 324 21.20 -18.95 5.42
C PRO A 324 21.20 -17.82 4.40
N LEU A 325 21.38 -16.58 4.85
CA LEU A 325 21.73 -15.50 3.95
C LEU A 325 22.81 -16.08 3.03
N PRO A 326 22.67 -16.03 1.69
CA PRO A 326 23.70 -16.58 0.81
C PRO A 326 25.05 -16.05 1.29
N GLU A 327 26.09 -16.88 1.30
CA GLU A 327 27.45 -16.49 1.75
C GLU A 327 27.92 -15.16 1.12
N SER A 328 27.41 -14.84 -0.06
CA SER A 328 27.59 -13.56 -0.74
C SER A 328 26.82 -12.37 -0.10
N ALA A 329 25.86 -12.63 0.79
CA ALA A 329 25.08 -11.58 1.48
C ALA A 329 25.70 -11.19 2.83
N VAL A 330 26.62 -11.98 3.35
CA VAL A 330 27.41 -11.66 4.53
C VAL A 330 28.72 -11.07 4.02
N ALA A 331 28.76 -9.74 3.86
CA ALA A 331 30.04 -9.08 3.63
C ALA A 331 30.93 -9.37 4.84
N GLY A 332 32.12 -9.93 4.58
CA GLY A 332 33.14 -10.10 5.61
C GLY A 332 33.40 -8.78 6.34
N PRO A 333 33.93 -8.82 7.59
CA PRO A 333 34.13 -7.63 8.39
C PRO A 333 35.04 -6.65 7.65
N GLY A 334 34.47 -5.59 7.09
CA GLY A 334 35.22 -4.41 6.77
C GLY A 334 35.64 -3.71 8.09
N PRO A 335 36.61 -2.79 8.06
CA PRO A 335 37.13 -2.16 9.29
C PRO A 335 36.08 -1.47 10.15
N ASP A 336 34.88 -1.20 9.58
CA ASP A 336 33.78 -0.48 10.25
C ASP A 336 32.50 -1.35 10.40
N THR A 337 32.59 -2.68 10.28
CA THR A 337 31.40 -3.57 10.37
C THR A 337 31.52 -4.49 11.59
N THR A 338 30.45 -4.61 12.37
CA THR A 338 30.31 -5.71 13.33
C THR A 338 29.86 -6.96 12.59
N PRO A 339 30.46 -8.14 12.85
CA PRO A 339 29.99 -9.41 12.26
C PRO A 339 28.52 -9.63 12.63
N ILE A 340 27.70 -10.02 11.64
CA ILE A 340 26.37 -10.55 11.94
C ILE A 340 26.58 -11.85 12.71
N PRO A 341 25.96 -12.05 13.89
CA PRO A 341 26.03 -13.31 14.60
C PRO A 341 25.61 -14.45 13.65
N ASP A 342 26.35 -15.55 13.68
CA ASP A 342 26.13 -16.70 12.82
C ASP A 342 24.65 -17.15 12.86
N ALA A 343 23.94 -16.93 11.76
CA ALA A 343 22.53 -17.27 11.61
C ALA A 343 22.26 -18.80 11.54
N SER A 344 23.31 -19.61 11.72
CA SER A 344 23.22 -21.08 11.86
C SER A 344 22.57 -21.55 13.18
N ALA A 345 22.25 -20.62 14.10
CA ALA A 345 21.62 -20.94 15.37
C ALA A 345 20.13 -21.24 15.22
N MET A 346 19.82 -22.50 15.09
CA MET A 346 18.55 -23.21 15.19
C MET A 346 17.63 -23.15 13.94
N PRO A 347 17.80 -24.07 13.00
CA PRO A 347 16.74 -24.38 12.07
C PRO A 347 15.51 -24.88 12.85
N SER A 348 14.37 -24.25 12.63
CA SER A 348 13.09 -24.86 13.05
C SER A 348 13.03 -26.24 12.39
N PRO A 349 12.62 -27.31 13.09
CA PRO A 349 12.59 -28.67 12.56
C PRO A 349 11.64 -28.86 11.38
N GLY A 350 11.09 -27.77 10.84
CA GLY A 350 10.11 -27.77 9.75
C GLY A 350 8.78 -28.41 10.15
N PRO A 351 7.77 -28.33 9.29
CA PRO A 351 6.47 -28.93 9.59
C PRO A 351 6.56 -30.45 9.66
N SER A 352 6.03 -31.04 10.74
CA SER A 352 5.98 -32.49 10.94
C SER A 352 5.22 -33.18 9.78
N THR A 353 5.53 -34.45 9.53
CA THR A 353 4.84 -35.27 8.50
C THR A 353 3.32 -35.28 8.71
N ALA A 354 2.85 -35.33 9.97
CA ALA A 354 1.43 -35.27 10.30
C ALA A 354 0.82 -33.91 9.92
N LEU A 355 1.54 -32.80 10.15
CA LEU A 355 1.07 -31.44 9.78
C LEU A 355 1.04 -31.29 8.27
N LYS A 356 2.06 -31.78 7.53
CA LYS A 356 2.07 -31.79 6.06
C LYS A 356 0.88 -32.56 5.49
N LEU A 357 0.57 -33.74 6.06
CA LEU A 357 -0.59 -34.53 5.61
C LEU A 357 -1.92 -33.79 5.87
N ARG A 358 -2.10 -33.24 7.08
CA ARG A 358 -3.29 -32.44 7.39
C ARG A 358 -3.42 -31.22 6.49
N GLY A 359 -2.31 -30.57 6.17
CA GLY A 359 -2.27 -29.45 5.22
C GLY A 359 -2.72 -29.86 3.82
N ARG A 360 -2.26 -31.02 3.29
CA ARG A 360 -2.74 -31.55 2.00
C ARG A 360 -4.24 -31.83 1.98
N VAL A 361 -4.78 -32.39 3.07
CA VAL A 361 -6.22 -32.61 3.20
C VAL A 361 -6.98 -31.29 3.27
N ALA A 362 -6.49 -30.32 4.06
CA ALA A 362 -7.07 -28.98 4.13
C ALA A 362 -7.05 -28.28 2.76
N ASP A 363 -5.98 -28.46 2.01
CA ASP A 363 -5.83 -27.90 0.68
C ASP A 363 -6.86 -28.47 -0.30
N ALA A 364 -6.95 -29.78 -0.40
CA ALA A 364 -7.89 -30.46 -1.30
C ALA A 364 -9.35 -30.12 -1.01
N LEU A 365 -9.71 -29.94 0.25
CA LEU A 365 -11.09 -29.69 0.66
C LEU A 365 -11.51 -28.22 0.61
N VAL A 366 -10.60 -27.30 0.97
CA VAL A 366 -10.93 -25.89 1.23
C VAL A 366 -9.95 -24.90 0.59
N LEU A 367 -8.62 -25.02 0.86
CA LEU A 367 -7.69 -23.93 0.58
C LEU A 367 -7.49 -23.70 -0.90
N SER A 368 -7.55 -24.76 -1.72
CA SER A 368 -7.54 -24.65 -3.19
C SER A 368 -8.69 -23.79 -3.74
N LYS A 369 -9.86 -23.81 -3.10
CA LYS A 369 -11.02 -22.99 -3.51
C LYS A 369 -10.81 -21.52 -3.14
N VAL A 370 -10.12 -21.25 -2.03
CA VAL A 370 -9.75 -19.87 -1.65
C VAL A 370 -8.73 -19.32 -2.64
N ARG A 371 -7.70 -20.11 -3.00
CA ARG A 371 -6.74 -19.71 -4.05
C ARG A 371 -7.42 -19.43 -5.39
N ALA A 372 -8.43 -20.20 -5.77
CA ALA A 372 -9.15 -20.00 -7.02
C ALA A 372 -9.88 -18.64 -7.08
N ILE A 373 -10.31 -18.09 -5.94
CA ILE A 373 -10.90 -16.73 -5.85
C ILE A 373 -9.85 -15.65 -6.15
N LEU A 374 -8.62 -15.88 -5.66
CA LEU A 374 -7.48 -14.97 -5.86
C LEU A 374 -6.89 -15.04 -7.28
N GLY A 375 -7.31 -16.04 -8.06
CA GLY A 375 -6.81 -16.30 -9.41
C GLY A 375 -6.02 -17.61 -9.52
N PRO A 376 -6.25 -18.37 -10.59
CA PRO A 376 -5.68 -19.72 -10.74
C PRO A 376 -4.17 -19.75 -10.87
N ASN A 377 -3.56 -18.63 -11.28
CA ASN A 377 -2.13 -18.51 -11.53
C ASN A 377 -1.40 -17.70 -10.45
N LEU A 378 -2.14 -17.18 -9.45
CA LEU A 378 -1.54 -16.34 -8.41
C LEU A 378 -0.62 -17.15 -7.49
N HIS A 379 0.64 -16.78 -7.46
CA HIS A 379 1.64 -17.38 -6.57
C HIS A 379 2.35 -16.34 -5.68
N THR A 380 2.23 -15.03 -5.99
CA THR A 380 2.88 -13.97 -5.21
C THR A 380 1.92 -12.85 -4.89
N ILE A 381 1.93 -12.40 -3.66
CA ILE A 381 1.26 -11.18 -3.19
C ILE A 381 2.31 -10.28 -2.58
N ILE A 382 2.30 -9.01 -2.96
CA ILE A 382 3.06 -7.95 -2.30
C ILE A 382 2.05 -7.11 -1.52
N SER A 383 2.24 -7.00 -0.21
CA SER A 383 1.37 -6.25 0.70
C SER A 383 2.12 -5.07 1.30
N GLY A 384 1.51 -3.89 1.26
CA GLY A 384 2.07 -2.68 1.83
C GLY A 384 1.02 -1.62 2.12
N GLY A 385 1.48 -0.46 2.58
CA GLY A 385 0.63 0.70 2.81
C GLY A 385 -0.15 0.70 4.12
N ALA A 386 -0.30 -0.43 4.81
CA ALA A 386 -0.90 -0.55 6.14
C ALA A 386 -0.35 -1.79 6.85
N PRO A 387 -0.46 -1.88 8.18
CA PRO A 387 -0.09 -3.08 8.94
C PRO A 387 -0.93 -4.30 8.54
N LEU A 388 -0.29 -5.47 8.49
CA LEU A 388 -0.94 -6.73 8.17
C LEU A 388 -0.98 -7.65 9.39
N ALA A 389 -2.18 -8.01 9.83
CA ALA A 389 -2.37 -8.90 10.97
C ALA A 389 -1.60 -10.24 10.78
N LEU A 390 -0.77 -10.59 11.75
CA LEU A 390 0.10 -11.77 11.72
C LEU A 390 -0.64 -13.08 11.40
N ASP A 391 -1.85 -13.25 11.94
CA ASP A 391 -2.67 -14.44 11.68
C ASP A 391 -3.16 -14.49 10.22
N LEU A 392 -3.42 -13.34 9.62
CA LEU A 392 -3.81 -13.24 8.23
C LEU A 392 -2.59 -13.51 7.30
N ALA A 393 -1.43 -12.94 7.60
CA ALA A 393 -0.18 -13.24 6.92
C ALA A 393 0.12 -14.74 6.93
N ASN A 394 0.06 -15.36 8.10
CA ASN A 394 0.25 -16.81 8.24
C ASN A 394 -0.80 -17.64 7.48
N PHE A 395 -2.04 -17.17 7.38
CA PHE A 395 -3.06 -17.84 6.58
C PHE A 395 -2.70 -17.86 5.09
N TYR A 396 -2.38 -16.69 4.52
CA TYR A 396 -2.05 -16.59 3.08
C TYR A 396 -0.78 -17.34 2.71
N ARG A 397 0.25 -17.28 3.56
CA ARG A 397 1.47 -18.09 3.38
C ARG A 397 1.16 -19.59 3.45
N GLY A 398 0.27 -19.98 4.35
CA GLY A 398 -0.20 -21.37 4.48
C GLY A 398 -1.06 -21.86 3.31
N LEU A 399 -1.56 -20.95 2.44
CA LEU A 399 -2.14 -21.29 1.14
C LEU A 399 -1.06 -21.66 0.10
N GLY A 400 0.22 -21.53 0.41
CA GLY A 400 1.31 -21.70 -0.55
C GLY A 400 1.55 -20.47 -1.44
N ILE A 401 1.07 -19.29 -1.02
CA ILE A 401 1.32 -18.02 -1.70
C ILE A 401 2.55 -17.38 -1.07
N THR A 402 3.50 -16.94 -1.89
CA THR A 402 4.61 -16.09 -1.45
C THR A 402 4.04 -14.70 -1.13
N LEU A 403 3.91 -14.41 0.16
CA LEU A 403 3.43 -13.12 0.64
C LEU A 403 4.62 -12.31 1.12
N LEU A 404 4.93 -11.24 0.40
CA LEU A 404 6.00 -10.30 0.70
C LEU A 404 5.38 -9.03 1.29
N GLN A 405 5.89 -8.61 2.43
CA GLN A 405 5.49 -7.35 3.04
C GLN A 405 6.55 -6.28 2.76
N GLY A 406 6.10 -5.05 2.54
CA GLY A 406 6.97 -3.90 2.38
C GLY A 406 6.44 -2.72 3.19
N TYR A 407 7.38 -1.90 3.67
CA TYR A 407 7.10 -0.67 4.40
C TYR A 407 7.71 0.52 3.68
N GLY A 408 6.97 1.63 3.68
CA GLY A 408 7.42 2.90 3.13
C GLY A 408 6.36 3.97 3.21
N LEU A 409 6.76 5.16 2.82
CA LEU A 409 5.99 6.40 2.88
C LEU A 409 6.05 7.09 1.51
N SER A 410 5.29 8.15 1.31
CA SER A 410 5.44 8.99 0.12
C SER A 410 6.82 9.62 0.08
N GLU A 411 7.33 10.01 1.22
CA GLU A 411 8.67 10.58 1.42
C GLU A 411 9.81 9.60 1.13
N THR A 412 9.51 8.30 1.00
CA THR A 412 10.49 7.26 0.63
C THR A 412 10.21 6.63 -0.74
N THR A 413 9.44 7.29 -1.59
CA THR A 413 9.12 6.87 -2.97
C THR A 413 8.53 5.45 -3.04
N GLY A 414 7.74 5.07 -2.06
CA GLY A 414 7.25 3.71 -1.88
C GLY A 414 8.11 2.90 -0.91
N PRO A 415 8.51 1.66 -1.21
CA PRO A 415 9.13 0.79 -0.22
C PRO A 415 10.55 1.21 0.13
N ILE A 416 10.80 1.56 1.41
CA ILE A 416 12.14 1.73 1.99
C ILE A 416 12.67 0.40 2.55
N SER A 417 11.76 -0.54 2.84
CA SER A 417 12.09 -1.92 3.18
C SER A 417 11.10 -2.88 2.54
N VAL A 418 11.55 -4.10 2.28
CA VAL A 418 10.73 -5.16 1.71
C VAL A 418 11.33 -6.52 2.03
N GLU A 419 10.45 -7.51 2.18
CA GLU A 419 10.83 -8.91 2.25
C GLU A 419 11.25 -9.44 0.87
N THR A 420 12.07 -10.49 0.86
CA THR A 420 12.46 -11.18 -0.36
C THR A 420 11.81 -12.56 -0.42
N PRO A 421 11.67 -13.16 -1.62
CA PRO A 421 11.12 -14.52 -1.75
C PRO A 421 11.91 -15.59 -0.98
N GLN A 422 13.17 -15.30 -0.62
CA GLN A 422 14.06 -16.20 0.13
C GLN A 422 13.96 -16.00 1.64
N ASP A 423 13.59 -14.78 2.09
CA ASP A 423 13.51 -14.46 3.51
C ASP A 423 12.35 -13.48 3.77
N PHE A 424 11.25 -14.02 4.30
CA PHE A 424 9.99 -13.29 4.49
C PHE A 424 9.25 -13.76 5.76
N PRO A 425 9.80 -13.49 6.97
CA PRO A 425 9.13 -13.81 8.22
C PRO A 425 7.83 -13.01 8.36
N PRO A 426 6.71 -13.64 8.81
CA PRO A 426 5.38 -13.05 8.72
C PRO A 426 5.14 -11.84 9.64
N ASP A 427 6.05 -11.54 10.53
CA ASP A 427 6.03 -10.44 11.49
C ASP A 427 7.01 -9.31 11.13
N SER A 428 7.60 -9.35 9.95
CA SER A 428 8.57 -8.39 9.44
C SER A 428 8.03 -7.63 8.23
N VAL A 429 8.65 -6.51 7.93
CA VAL A 429 8.51 -5.78 6.67
C VAL A 429 9.83 -5.79 5.86
N GLY A 430 10.70 -6.73 6.18
CA GLY A 430 11.93 -7.04 5.45
C GLY A 430 13.14 -6.21 5.83
N PHE A 431 14.05 -6.08 4.87
CA PHE A 431 15.33 -5.41 4.97
C PHE A 431 15.29 -4.04 4.31
N PRO A 432 16.29 -3.16 4.56
CA PRO A 432 16.43 -1.93 3.78
C PRO A 432 16.44 -2.27 2.29
N TRP A 433 15.68 -1.53 1.48
CA TRP A 433 15.78 -1.62 0.02
C TRP A 433 17.21 -1.29 -0.42
N PRO A 434 17.83 -2.01 -1.35
CA PRO A 434 19.21 -1.76 -1.74
C PRO A 434 19.46 -0.30 -2.14
N GLY A 435 20.54 0.27 -1.60
CA GLY A 435 20.87 1.69 -1.72
C GLY A 435 20.30 2.56 -0.59
N ASN A 436 19.65 1.94 0.42
CA ASN A 436 19.12 2.65 1.56
C ASN A 436 19.70 2.15 2.88
N ARG A 437 19.60 3.01 3.90
CA ARG A 437 20.01 2.76 5.28
C ARG A 437 18.86 3.04 6.23
N MET A 438 18.84 2.34 7.35
CA MET A 438 17.88 2.56 8.43
C MET A 438 18.51 2.37 9.80
N LYS A 439 18.02 3.09 10.82
CA LYS A 439 18.38 2.92 12.22
C LYS A 439 17.24 3.31 13.13
N ILE A 440 17.30 2.82 14.37
CA ILE A 440 16.35 3.19 15.42
C ILE A 440 16.97 4.28 16.27
N ALA A 441 16.27 5.40 16.42
CA ALA A 441 16.64 6.49 17.31
C ALA A 441 16.45 6.10 18.79
N PRO A 442 17.05 6.81 19.75
CA PRO A 442 16.92 6.50 21.18
C PRO A 442 15.48 6.49 21.72
N ASP A 443 14.58 7.20 21.07
CA ASP A 443 13.14 7.26 21.41
C ASP A 443 12.29 6.20 20.67
N GLY A 444 12.94 5.29 19.94
CA GLY A 444 12.30 4.21 19.18
C GLY A 444 11.84 4.58 17.78
N GLU A 445 12.05 5.84 17.34
CA GLU A 445 11.67 6.27 15.99
C GLU A 445 12.57 5.66 14.92
N LEU A 446 11.98 5.18 13.84
CA LEU A 446 12.72 4.74 12.65
C LEU A 446 13.23 5.96 11.88
N LEU A 447 14.53 5.98 11.63
CA LEU A 447 15.20 6.95 10.77
C LEU A 447 15.70 6.24 9.51
N VAL A 448 15.52 6.88 8.35
CA VAL A 448 15.89 6.30 7.04
C VAL A 448 16.69 7.29 6.21
N GLN A 449 17.57 6.78 5.36
CA GLN A 449 18.43 7.54 4.46
C GLN A 449 18.70 6.73 3.20
N GLY A 450 18.85 7.37 2.04
CA GLY A 450 19.29 6.72 0.81
C GLY A 450 18.54 7.17 -0.45
N ILE A 451 18.68 6.38 -1.49
CA ILE A 451 18.21 6.71 -2.86
C ILE A 451 16.70 6.86 -2.98
N SER A 452 15.94 6.20 -2.10
CA SER A 452 14.47 6.27 -2.12
C SER A 452 13.92 7.51 -1.42
N VAL A 453 14.74 8.24 -0.63
CA VAL A 453 14.29 9.34 0.22
C VAL A 453 14.12 10.61 -0.61
N SER A 454 12.96 11.26 -0.49
CA SER A 454 12.60 12.46 -1.25
C SER A 454 13.44 13.68 -0.86
N LYS A 455 13.38 14.72 -1.72
CA LYS A 455 14.06 16.00 -1.46
C LYS A 455 13.44 16.82 -0.32
N GLY A 456 12.16 16.58 0.00
CA GLY A 456 11.42 17.32 1.01
C GLY A 456 10.00 17.65 0.58
N TYR A 457 9.42 18.66 1.20
CA TYR A 457 8.06 19.11 0.95
C TYR A 457 8.03 20.37 0.10
N HIS A 458 7.17 20.36 -0.92
CA HIS A 458 6.94 21.48 -1.83
C HIS A 458 6.50 22.73 -1.04
N ASN A 459 7.13 23.86 -1.30
CA ASN A 459 6.86 25.14 -0.64
C ASN A 459 6.89 25.15 0.91
N LEU A 460 7.42 24.11 1.55
CA LEU A 460 7.44 23.96 3.01
C LEU A 460 8.86 23.72 3.55
N PRO A 461 9.77 24.72 3.46
CA PRO A 461 11.16 24.54 3.89
C PRO A 461 11.32 24.24 5.38
N GLU A 462 10.48 24.83 6.24
CA GLU A 462 10.51 24.59 7.68
C GLU A 462 10.10 23.15 8.02
N ALA A 463 9.01 22.65 7.41
CA ALA A 463 8.57 21.29 7.60
C ALA A 463 9.60 20.28 7.04
N THR A 464 10.30 20.65 5.96
CA THR A 464 11.39 19.86 5.41
C THR A 464 12.55 19.80 6.41
N ALA A 465 13.01 20.93 6.94
CA ALA A 465 14.10 20.98 7.93
C ALA A 465 13.76 20.21 9.23
N GLU A 466 12.50 20.20 9.66
CA GLU A 466 12.04 19.42 10.81
C GLU A 466 12.09 17.91 10.55
N ALA A 467 11.71 17.49 9.35
CA ALA A 467 11.60 16.07 8.98
C ALA A 467 12.94 15.46 8.57
N TYR A 468 13.86 16.26 8.00
CA TYR A 468 15.15 15.80 7.48
C TYR A 468 16.28 16.40 8.33
N VAL A 469 16.85 15.60 9.22
CA VAL A 469 17.87 16.03 10.18
C VAL A 469 19.15 15.23 9.97
N ASP A 470 20.28 15.90 9.79
CA ASP A 470 21.60 15.27 9.60
C ASP A 470 21.64 14.21 8.48
N GLY A 471 20.87 14.44 7.40
CA GLY A 471 20.76 13.53 6.26
C GLY A 471 19.84 12.33 6.50
N TRP A 472 19.16 12.26 7.65
CA TRP A 472 18.17 11.24 7.97
C TRP A 472 16.75 11.79 7.90
N PHE A 473 15.86 11.06 7.26
CA PHE A 473 14.43 11.32 7.29
C PHE A 473 13.81 10.66 8.52
N LYS A 474 13.06 11.44 9.30
CA LYS A 474 12.30 11.02 10.48
C LYS A 474 10.93 10.52 10.04
N THR A 475 10.73 9.21 10.13
CA THR A 475 9.50 8.60 9.62
C THR A 475 8.25 8.89 10.46
N GLY A 476 8.43 9.21 11.74
CA GLY A 476 7.35 9.30 12.72
C GLY A 476 6.81 7.93 13.14
N ASP A 477 7.36 6.84 12.62
CA ASP A 477 6.96 5.48 12.97
C ASP A 477 7.94 4.88 13.98
N LEU A 478 7.42 4.12 14.93
CA LEU A 478 8.20 3.37 15.92
C LEU A 478 8.50 1.98 15.35
N ALA A 479 9.71 1.52 15.57
CA ALA A 479 10.15 0.25 15.00
C ALA A 479 11.22 -0.44 15.83
N SER A 480 11.49 -1.70 15.49
CA SER A 480 12.64 -2.46 15.94
C SER A 480 13.31 -3.16 14.77
N ILE A 481 14.60 -3.41 14.87
CA ILE A 481 15.38 -4.16 13.90
C ILE A 481 16.03 -5.32 14.66
N ASP A 482 15.84 -6.54 14.16
CA ASP A 482 16.45 -7.72 14.77
C ASP A 482 17.94 -7.89 14.37
N ASP A 483 18.61 -8.89 14.96
CA ASP A 483 20.02 -9.17 14.72
C ASP A 483 20.34 -9.64 13.29
N ARG A 484 19.31 -9.91 12.48
CA ARG A 484 19.43 -10.25 11.05
C ARG A 484 19.15 -9.04 10.14
N GLY A 485 18.68 -7.92 10.71
CA GLY A 485 18.36 -6.71 9.97
C GLY A 485 16.90 -6.61 9.52
N HIS A 486 16.01 -7.51 9.97
CA HIS A 486 14.59 -7.42 9.68
C HIS A 486 13.93 -6.28 10.46
N LEU A 487 13.26 -5.41 9.75
CA LEU A 487 12.48 -4.32 10.29
C LEU A 487 11.08 -4.81 10.73
N ARG A 488 10.67 -4.39 11.92
CA ARG A 488 9.31 -4.54 12.44
C ARG A 488 8.77 -3.19 12.86
N ILE A 489 7.66 -2.77 12.28
CA ILE A 489 6.95 -1.56 12.70
C ILE A 489 6.11 -1.91 13.93
N THR A 490 6.20 -1.09 14.98
CA THR A 490 5.53 -1.32 16.26
C THR A 490 4.47 -0.28 16.59
N GLY A 491 4.36 0.78 15.78
CA GLY A 491 3.34 1.82 15.91
C GLY A 491 3.75 3.16 15.35
N ARG A 492 2.90 4.16 15.55
CA ARG A 492 3.16 5.55 15.18
C ARG A 492 3.41 6.41 16.42
N LYS A 493 4.47 7.19 16.40
CA LYS A 493 4.84 8.08 17.51
C LYS A 493 3.72 9.06 17.89
N LYS A 494 3.03 9.64 16.89
CA LYS A 494 1.91 10.58 17.07
C LYS A 494 0.57 9.91 17.41
N GLU A 495 0.47 8.58 17.33
CA GLU A 495 -0.74 7.80 17.61
C GLU A 495 -0.62 7.00 18.90
N LEU A 496 0.52 7.07 19.59
CA LEU A 496 0.65 6.49 20.92
C LEU A 496 -0.38 7.10 21.87
N ILE A 497 -1.12 6.24 22.53
CA ILE A 497 -2.05 6.59 23.58
C ILE A 497 -1.25 6.66 24.89
N VAL A 498 -1.27 7.82 25.54
CA VAL A 498 -0.69 7.97 26.88
C VAL A 498 -1.83 7.94 27.90
N THR A 499 -1.98 6.82 28.59
CA THR A 499 -3.04 6.69 29.60
C THR A 499 -2.83 7.65 30.78
N ALA A 500 -3.85 7.94 31.56
CA ALA A 500 -3.75 8.78 32.77
C ALA A 500 -2.71 8.24 33.77
N GLY A 501 -2.40 6.94 33.72
CA GLY A 501 -1.32 6.32 34.52
C GLY A 501 0.08 6.45 33.90
N GLY A 502 0.24 7.20 32.81
CA GLY A 502 1.53 7.41 32.14
C GLY A 502 2.02 6.23 31.30
N LYS A 503 1.17 5.23 31.03
CA LYS A 503 1.55 4.09 30.19
C LYS A 503 1.35 4.44 28.70
N ASN A 504 2.40 4.26 27.90
CA ASN A 504 2.33 4.34 26.45
C ASN A 504 1.74 3.04 25.88
N VAL A 505 0.73 3.16 25.04
CA VAL A 505 0.03 2.05 24.40
C VAL A 505 -0.04 2.31 22.89
N SER A 506 0.45 1.37 22.08
CA SER A 506 0.23 1.38 20.64
C SER A 506 -1.15 0.80 20.34
N PRO A 507 -2.08 1.58 19.76
CA PRO A 507 -3.40 1.10 19.41
C PRO A 507 -3.40 0.02 18.32
N GLU A 508 -2.41 0.06 17.43
CA GLU A 508 -2.31 -0.78 16.24
C GLU A 508 -2.35 -2.27 16.56
N ILE A 509 -1.64 -2.71 17.59
CA ILE A 509 -1.57 -4.14 17.98
C ILE A 509 -2.97 -4.72 18.25
N LEU A 510 -3.81 -3.95 18.92
CA LEU A 510 -5.18 -4.36 19.25
C LEU A 510 -6.10 -4.22 18.05
N GLU A 511 -5.98 -3.14 17.30
CA GLU A 511 -6.78 -2.84 16.11
C GLU A 511 -6.55 -3.89 15.02
N GLU A 512 -5.30 -4.25 14.73
CA GLU A 512 -4.95 -5.30 13.78
C GLU A 512 -5.52 -6.67 14.17
N SER A 513 -5.39 -7.03 15.44
CA SER A 513 -5.91 -8.31 15.93
C SER A 513 -7.43 -8.43 15.76
N LEU A 514 -8.15 -7.31 15.87
CA LEU A 514 -9.61 -7.23 15.80
C LEU A 514 -10.13 -6.99 14.38
N SER A 515 -9.36 -6.39 13.48
CA SER A 515 -9.77 -6.12 12.10
C SER A 515 -10.11 -7.37 11.29
N THR A 516 -9.57 -8.52 11.68
CA THR A 516 -9.87 -9.82 11.04
C THR A 516 -11.22 -10.43 11.44
N HIS A 517 -11.96 -9.82 12.37
CA HIS A 517 -13.25 -10.32 12.82
C HIS A 517 -14.36 -9.94 11.82
N PRO A 518 -15.20 -10.89 11.34
CA PRO A 518 -16.17 -10.65 10.27
C PRO A 518 -17.22 -9.58 10.57
N LEU A 519 -17.50 -9.31 11.84
CA LEU A 519 -18.45 -8.25 12.24
C LEU A 519 -17.80 -6.87 12.37
N ILE A 520 -16.48 -6.74 12.26
CA ILE A 520 -15.79 -5.47 12.48
C ILE A 520 -15.39 -4.87 11.13
N ALA A 521 -16.06 -3.80 10.72
CA ALA A 521 -15.62 -3.00 9.60
C ALA A 521 -14.41 -2.13 9.98
N ASN A 522 -14.52 -1.45 11.10
CA ASN A 522 -13.46 -0.59 11.62
C ASN A 522 -13.47 -0.63 13.16
N ILE A 523 -12.29 -0.45 13.72
CA ILE A 523 -12.09 -0.30 15.17
C ILE A 523 -11.14 0.85 15.45
N ILE A 524 -11.39 1.61 16.49
CA ILE A 524 -10.51 2.64 17.01
C ILE A 524 -10.32 2.40 18.49
N VAL A 525 -9.10 2.13 18.87
CA VAL A 525 -8.68 2.02 20.27
C VAL A 525 -8.46 3.43 20.83
N VAL A 526 -9.02 3.73 21.99
CA VAL A 526 -9.00 5.04 22.64
C VAL A 526 -8.53 4.92 24.08
N GLY A 527 -8.00 5.99 24.66
CA GLY A 527 -7.50 5.93 26.05
C GLY A 527 -6.56 7.06 26.42
N ASP A 528 -6.34 8.03 25.51
CA ASP A 528 -5.42 9.14 25.78
C ASP A 528 -5.94 9.98 26.96
N ASN A 529 -5.07 10.16 27.97
CA ASN A 529 -5.41 10.80 29.25
C ASN A 529 -6.61 10.16 29.99
N ARG A 530 -6.93 8.89 29.69
CA ARG A 530 -8.05 8.12 30.31
C ARG A 530 -7.52 7.04 31.25
N PRO A 531 -8.35 6.57 32.21
CA PRO A 531 -7.93 5.60 33.23
C PRO A 531 -7.67 4.20 32.67
N TYR A 532 -8.19 3.88 31.51
CA TYR A 532 -8.00 2.59 30.84
C TYR A 532 -8.22 2.70 29.33
N ILE A 533 -7.84 1.66 28.61
CA ILE A 533 -8.02 1.55 27.16
C ILE A 533 -9.46 1.11 26.86
N GLY A 534 -10.13 1.84 25.97
CA GLY A 534 -11.43 1.52 25.39
C GLY A 534 -11.36 1.36 23.88
N ALA A 535 -12.49 0.99 23.26
CA ALA A 535 -12.59 0.90 21.80
C ALA A 535 -13.96 1.35 21.28
N LEU A 536 -13.96 2.01 20.13
CA LEU A 536 -15.14 2.22 19.28
C LEU A 536 -15.12 1.19 18.15
N ILE A 537 -16.22 0.51 17.89
CA ILE A 537 -16.35 -0.53 16.87
C ILE A 537 -17.50 -0.17 15.92
N ALA A 538 -17.21 -0.09 14.63
CA ALA A 538 -18.22 -0.01 13.57
C ALA A 538 -18.47 -1.40 13.00
N LEU A 539 -19.74 -1.82 12.91
CA LEU A 539 -20.11 -3.12 12.35
C LEU A 539 -19.96 -3.12 10.82
N ASP A 540 -19.55 -4.27 10.28
CA ASP A 540 -19.44 -4.49 8.84
C ASP A 540 -20.84 -4.78 8.25
N THR A 541 -21.43 -3.77 7.62
CA THR A 541 -22.79 -3.86 7.05
C THR A 541 -22.88 -4.77 5.83
N GLU A 542 -21.76 -5.06 5.15
CA GLU A 542 -21.71 -5.98 4.02
C GLU A 542 -21.73 -7.44 4.53
N MET A 543 -21.00 -7.72 5.60
CA MET A 543 -20.86 -9.06 6.17
C MET A 543 -21.95 -9.43 7.18
N LEU A 544 -22.56 -8.42 7.82
CA LEU A 544 -23.54 -8.61 8.88
C LEU A 544 -24.75 -9.49 8.49
N PRO A 545 -25.41 -9.29 7.32
CA PRO A 545 -26.57 -10.10 6.95
C PRO A 545 -26.24 -11.60 6.85
N GLU A 546 -25.13 -11.94 6.26
CA GLU A 546 -24.68 -13.31 6.10
C GLU A 546 -24.27 -13.92 7.45
N TRP A 547 -23.58 -13.13 8.28
CA TRP A 547 -23.20 -13.57 9.63
C TRP A 547 -24.43 -13.89 10.48
N LEU A 548 -25.44 -13.02 10.50
CA LEU A 548 -26.70 -13.24 11.23
C LEU A 548 -27.41 -14.49 10.73
N SER A 549 -27.58 -14.63 9.43
CA SER A 549 -28.23 -15.78 8.80
C SER A 549 -27.51 -17.11 9.16
N THR A 550 -26.18 -17.12 9.12
CA THR A 550 -25.39 -18.32 9.41
C THR A 550 -25.42 -18.72 10.89
N HIS A 551 -25.77 -17.77 11.77
CA HIS A 551 -25.96 -18.02 13.21
C HIS A 551 -27.43 -18.27 13.59
N GLY A 552 -28.32 -18.37 12.59
CA GLY A 552 -29.75 -18.62 12.82
C GLY A 552 -30.50 -17.43 13.42
N LEU A 553 -29.97 -16.23 13.23
CA LEU A 553 -30.55 -14.98 13.73
C LEU A 553 -31.32 -14.25 12.64
N PRO A 554 -32.32 -13.45 12.98
CA PRO A 554 -33.02 -12.61 12.02
C PRO A 554 -32.04 -11.59 11.42
N VAL A 555 -32.14 -11.38 10.10
CA VAL A 555 -31.34 -10.34 9.42
C VAL A 555 -31.93 -8.98 9.77
N VAL A 556 -31.16 -8.18 10.49
CA VAL A 556 -31.52 -6.85 10.97
C VAL A 556 -30.41 -5.85 10.56
N ASP A 557 -30.68 -4.56 10.67
CA ASP A 557 -29.69 -3.52 10.44
C ASP A 557 -28.60 -3.48 11.53
N ALA A 558 -27.53 -2.70 11.28
CA ALA A 558 -26.40 -2.60 12.21
C ALA A 558 -26.80 -2.01 13.58
N ALA A 559 -27.75 -1.07 13.63
CA ALA A 559 -28.20 -0.46 14.87
C ALA A 559 -28.96 -1.45 15.75
N GLN A 560 -29.78 -2.30 15.14
CA GLN A 560 -30.49 -3.39 15.83
C GLN A 560 -29.52 -4.51 16.22
N ALA A 561 -28.62 -4.90 15.30
CA ALA A 561 -27.61 -5.93 15.54
C ALA A 561 -26.66 -5.59 16.70
N ALA A 562 -26.32 -4.33 16.89
CA ALA A 562 -25.49 -3.85 17.99
C ALA A 562 -26.05 -4.20 19.38
N ASN A 563 -27.36 -4.48 19.48
CA ASN A 563 -28.03 -4.83 20.72
C ASN A 563 -28.26 -6.35 20.88
N LEU A 564 -27.96 -7.17 19.85
CA LEU A 564 -28.12 -8.61 19.93
C LEU A 564 -27.05 -9.22 20.86
N PRO A 565 -27.45 -10.07 21.82
CA PRO A 565 -26.50 -10.73 22.73
C PRO A 565 -25.43 -11.53 21.99
N GLU A 566 -25.78 -12.21 20.91
CA GLU A 566 -24.89 -13.06 20.12
C GLU A 566 -23.80 -12.24 19.42
N VAL A 567 -24.15 -11.05 18.92
CA VAL A 567 -23.19 -10.09 18.31
C VAL A 567 -22.21 -9.60 19.37
N ARG A 568 -22.72 -9.19 20.53
CA ARG A 568 -21.89 -8.74 21.67
C ARG A 568 -20.96 -9.84 22.18
N ASP A 569 -21.48 -11.05 22.40
CA ASP A 569 -20.68 -12.20 22.84
C ASP A 569 -19.55 -12.55 21.84
N SER A 570 -19.84 -12.43 20.54
CA SER A 570 -18.83 -12.65 19.49
C SER A 570 -17.71 -11.60 19.55
N LEU A 571 -18.06 -10.32 19.72
CA LEU A 571 -17.09 -9.22 19.86
C LEU A 571 -16.29 -9.32 21.15
N GLU A 572 -16.92 -9.67 22.29
CA GLU A 572 -16.25 -9.85 23.59
C GLU A 572 -15.21 -10.98 23.52
N LYS A 573 -15.56 -12.09 22.88
CA LYS A 573 -14.62 -13.19 22.64
C LYS A 573 -13.45 -12.77 21.75
N ALA A 574 -13.68 -11.90 20.76
CA ALA A 574 -12.63 -11.36 19.91
C ALA A 574 -11.71 -10.42 20.71
N ILE A 575 -12.27 -9.51 21.49
CA ILE A 575 -11.52 -8.59 22.37
C ILE A 575 -10.70 -9.37 23.40
N ALA A 576 -11.30 -10.39 24.03
CA ALA A 576 -10.58 -11.24 25.00
C ALA A 576 -9.40 -11.97 24.36
N ARG A 577 -9.49 -12.34 23.08
CA ARG A 577 -8.34 -12.92 22.33
C ARG A 577 -7.27 -11.87 22.04
N ALA A 578 -7.66 -10.69 21.55
CA ALA A 578 -6.73 -9.59 21.25
C ALA A 578 -5.97 -9.13 22.51
N ASN A 579 -6.67 -9.04 23.63
CA ASN A 579 -6.07 -8.66 24.92
C ASN A 579 -4.98 -9.62 25.42
N LYS A 580 -4.90 -10.86 24.92
CA LYS A 580 -3.82 -11.80 25.26
C LYS A 580 -2.47 -11.42 24.66
N ALA A 581 -2.46 -10.59 23.64
CA ALA A 581 -1.24 -10.13 22.98
C ALA A 581 -0.57 -8.95 23.69
N VAL A 582 -1.26 -8.33 24.66
CA VAL A 582 -0.82 -7.11 25.34
C VAL A 582 -0.86 -7.24 26.85
N SER A 583 -0.22 -6.33 27.58
CA SER A 583 -0.28 -6.31 29.04
C SER A 583 -1.68 -5.91 29.55
N ARG A 584 -1.93 -6.17 30.85
CA ARG A 584 -3.19 -5.79 31.48
C ARG A 584 -3.49 -4.29 31.40
N ALA A 585 -2.48 -3.44 31.43
CA ALA A 585 -2.63 -1.98 31.32
C ALA A 585 -3.00 -1.52 29.90
N GLU A 586 -2.61 -2.29 28.90
CA GLU A 586 -2.85 -2.02 27.48
C GLU A 586 -4.15 -2.67 26.97
N SER A 587 -4.79 -3.53 27.78
CA SER A 587 -5.98 -4.28 27.37
C SER A 587 -7.21 -3.40 27.24
N ILE A 588 -8.03 -3.64 26.22
CA ILE A 588 -9.36 -3.02 26.05
C ILE A 588 -10.24 -3.46 27.20
N ARG A 589 -10.72 -2.51 28.01
CA ARG A 589 -11.60 -2.74 29.16
C ARG A 589 -13.06 -2.56 28.83
N ARG A 590 -13.36 -1.66 27.90
CA ARG A 590 -14.72 -1.34 27.47
C ARG A 590 -14.71 -1.07 25.98
N TYR A 591 -15.83 -1.35 25.34
CA TYR A 591 -16.04 -1.00 23.94
C TYR A 591 -17.45 -0.45 23.74
N ARG A 592 -17.63 0.28 22.67
CA ARG A 592 -18.92 0.77 22.22
C ARG A 592 -19.09 0.50 20.74
N ILE A 593 -20.24 -0.05 20.36
CA ILE A 593 -20.59 -0.21 18.96
C ILE A 593 -21.21 1.11 18.51
N VAL A 594 -20.62 1.72 17.49
CA VAL A 594 -21.12 2.96 16.87
C VAL A 594 -21.92 2.61 15.62
N ASN A 595 -23.06 3.28 15.46
CA ASN A 595 -23.86 3.14 14.24
C ASN A 595 -23.28 4.04 13.15
N ALA A 596 -22.16 3.60 12.59
CA ALA A 596 -21.38 4.32 11.59
C ALA A 596 -20.83 3.37 10.54
N ALA A 597 -20.70 3.86 9.32
CA ALA A 597 -19.82 3.30 8.32
C ALA A 597 -18.68 4.30 8.10
N PHE A 598 -17.44 3.90 8.32
CA PHE A 598 -16.29 4.75 8.01
C PHE A 598 -15.82 4.41 6.60
N THR A 599 -16.08 5.28 5.65
CA THR A 599 -15.79 5.08 4.24
C THR A 599 -14.95 6.24 3.67
N VAL A 600 -14.49 6.07 2.46
CA VAL A 600 -13.78 7.12 1.73
C VAL A 600 -14.76 8.23 1.35
N GLU A 601 -15.98 7.87 0.92
CA GLU A 601 -17.03 8.78 0.45
C GLU A 601 -17.49 9.74 1.54
N ASN A 602 -17.60 9.27 2.79
CA ASN A 602 -17.97 10.15 3.92
C ASN A 602 -16.75 10.81 4.58
N GLY A 603 -15.56 10.58 4.03
CA GLY A 603 -14.34 11.26 4.40
C GLY A 603 -13.67 10.76 5.69
N TYR A 604 -14.11 9.65 6.29
CA TYR A 604 -13.46 9.05 7.45
C TYR A 604 -12.27 8.15 7.09
N MET A 605 -12.16 7.75 5.82
CA MET A 605 -11.00 7.01 5.31
C MET A 605 -10.24 7.81 4.26
N THR A 606 -8.97 7.50 4.09
CA THR A 606 -8.17 7.95 2.96
C THR A 606 -8.47 7.09 1.72
N PRO A 607 -8.14 7.55 0.49
CA PRO A 607 -8.26 6.72 -0.73
C PRO A 607 -7.48 5.41 -0.64
N SER A 608 -6.40 5.37 0.14
CA SER A 608 -5.62 4.17 0.44
C SER A 608 -6.23 3.30 1.55
N LEU A 609 -7.50 3.54 1.91
CA LEU A 609 -8.28 2.82 2.92
C LEU A 609 -7.71 2.89 4.35
N LYS A 610 -6.99 3.98 4.68
CA LYS A 610 -6.54 4.26 6.05
C LYS A 610 -7.58 5.11 6.79
N LEU A 611 -7.85 4.77 8.05
CA LEU A 611 -8.79 5.51 8.88
C LEU A 611 -8.19 6.86 9.31
N LYS A 612 -8.96 7.93 9.15
CA LYS A 612 -8.60 9.28 9.62
C LYS A 612 -8.96 9.41 11.10
N ARG A 613 -8.15 8.78 11.96
CA ARG A 613 -8.38 8.66 13.42
C ARG A 613 -8.82 9.94 14.08
N ARG A 614 -8.11 11.07 13.83
CA ARG A 614 -8.45 12.37 14.46
C ARG A 614 -9.86 12.85 14.13
N ARG A 615 -10.29 12.69 12.88
CA ARG A 615 -11.63 13.06 12.46
C ARG A 615 -12.69 12.22 13.16
N VAL A 616 -12.49 10.90 13.18
CA VAL A 616 -13.42 10.03 13.89
C VAL A 616 -13.48 10.37 15.38
N LEU A 617 -12.34 10.59 16.03
CA LEU A 617 -12.31 10.96 17.45
C LEU A 617 -12.97 12.31 17.74
N ALA A 618 -12.90 13.28 16.82
CA ALA A 618 -13.60 14.56 16.95
C ALA A 618 -15.11 14.42 16.77
N ASP A 619 -15.54 13.71 15.73
CA ASP A 619 -16.96 13.58 15.40
C ASP A 619 -17.71 12.61 16.35
N TYR A 620 -16.99 11.67 16.99
CA TYR A 620 -17.50 10.69 17.96
C TYR A 620 -17.01 10.94 19.39
N ALA A 621 -16.70 12.20 19.74
CA ALA A 621 -16.21 12.56 21.06
C ALA A 621 -17.18 12.15 22.19
N ASP A 622 -18.48 12.35 21.98
CA ASP A 622 -19.54 11.98 22.95
C ASP A 622 -19.56 10.45 23.18
N GLU A 623 -19.34 9.66 22.14
CA GLU A 623 -19.28 8.20 22.24
C GLU A 623 -18.02 7.73 22.99
N VAL A 624 -16.89 8.44 22.78
CA VAL A 624 -15.68 8.21 23.55
C VAL A 624 -15.90 8.56 25.01
N ASP A 625 -16.48 9.72 25.32
CA ASP A 625 -16.75 10.14 26.71
C ASP A 625 -17.71 9.18 27.41
N ALA A 626 -18.71 8.68 26.71
CA ALA A 626 -19.65 7.70 27.25
C ALA A 626 -18.99 6.37 27.65
N LEU A 627 -17.85 5.98 27.06
CA LEU A 627 -17.08 4.81 27.51
C LEU A 627 -16.57 4.96 28.95
N TYR A 628 -16.29 6.19 29.38
CA TYR A 628 -15.66 6.50 30.68
C TYR A 628 -16.65 7.05 31.71
N ALA A 629 -17.85 7.52 31.29
CA ALA A 629 -18.84 8.12 32.16
C ALA A 629 -19.53 7.15 33.14
N SER A 630 -19.64 5.87 32.79
CA SER A 630 -20.28 4.88 33.65
C SER A 630 -19.29 4.30 34.68
N GLY A 631 -19.33 4.80 35.90
CA GLY A 631 -18.47 4.43 37.04
C GLY A 631 -18.67 3.02 37.63
N GLU A 632 -19.31 2.07 36.94
CA GLU A 632 -19.38 0.69 37.38
C GLU A 632 -18.45 -0.18 36.53
N ALA A 633 -17.29 -0.49 37.11
CA ALA A 633 -16.48 -1.60 36.62
C ALA A 633 -17.32 -2.87 36.62
N SER A 634 -17.54 -3.44 35.45
CA SER A 634 -18.00 -4.82 35.34
C SER A 634 -17.09 -5.69 36.20
N LYS A 635 -17.61 -6.23 37.28
CA LYS A 635 -17.01 -7.28 38.08
C LYS A 635 -17.04 -8.56 37.25
N ASN A 636 -16.08 -8.72 36.36
CA ASN A 636 -15.75 -10.03 35.80
C ASN A 636 -14.28 -10.02 35.47
N GLN A 637 -13.48 -10.39 36.42
CA GLN A 637 -12.21 -11.11 36.31
C GLN A 637 -11.52 -11.12 37.66
N GLU A 638 -11.91 -12.11 38.52
CA GLU A 638 -10.97 -12.80 39.36
C GLU A 638 -10.40 -13.99 38.63
#